data_f1fbc9c41a1a80368dd3580864392a7e
#
_entry.id   f1fbc9c41a1a80368dd3580864392a7e
#
_cell.length_a   1.000
_cell.length_b   1.000
_cell.length_c   1.000
_cell.angle_alpha   90.00
_cell.angle_beta   90.00
_cell.angle_gamma   90.00
#
_symmetry.space_group_name_H-M   'P 1'
#
loop_
_entity.id
_entity.type
_entity.pdbx_description
1 polymer ?
#
loop_
_entity_poly.entity_id
_entity_poly.type
_entity_poly.pdbx_seq_one_letter_code
_entity_poly.pdbx_strand_id
1 'polypeptide(L)'
;MNGTLALAAQEQRVEGEAPARQPHIRQKRALRNRVRGSGLATGTGQRMALRSLTLGRSGRGRSADVGHGIRQMRDKKLRRCGQKHLKKRAKVRGMAEEKAGVNPLEEVLRGRKPSEGERRWAETTLARALEQQPEKPIGAATGTNLGKDGGARFTTISGRPVRRLYTRADLPEDWSEEKYLGYPGEAPYTRGVHATGYRGKLWTMRQFSGFASPEETNERYLYLLEHGGNGLSVAFDLPTLMGYDSDHAFSEGEVGKCGVAIDSLEDMEILFRGIDLEKTTVSMTINSPASALWAMYLVVAEKQGADWKKISGTLQNDILKEYIAQKEYIYPPAESMRLVIDTFEFGSKYTPRFNTISISGYHIREAGSTALQELAFTIYDGVEYVEWAQRRGLDVDEFGPRLSFFFNSHNDFFEEIAKFRAARKIWFRLMKDRFGAKNERSWLMRFHTQTAGVSLTAQQPLNNIARVALQGLAAVLGGTQSLHMDSYDEALALPTAESARTALRTQQVIAYESGAANTIDPLAGSYFVERLTLDMENGAFAYFEKLDAMGGMVKAIERGFPQKEIAEASYVFQKATEAREKITVGANEFVIEEESPKILYIGEGVGERQKAKLQALRARRDNEAVRRALEKLKQAAAMTPEAGRDGKISEANTMPYILEAVRAYATVGEICEALREVYGTYVESSFT
;
A
#
# COMPACT_ATOMS: atom_id res chain seq x y z
N MET A 1 -23.29 -52.30 -6.50
CA MET A 1 -23.22 -52.88 -7.84
C MET A 1 -22.16 -52.08 -8.57
N ASN A 2 -20.95 -52.50 -8.50
CA ASN A 2 -20.07 -53.19 -9.44
C ASN A 2 -19.93 -52.51 -10.81
N GLY A 3 -18.70 -52.15 -11.13
CA GLY A 3 -18.21 -51.99 -12.48
C GLY A 3 -16.85 -51.30 -12.57
N THR A 4 -15.81 -52.02 -12.17
CA THR A 4 -14.39 -51.84 -12.54
C THR A 4 -14.22 -52.01 -14.05
N LEU A 5 -13.34 -51.26 -14.71
CA LEU A 5 -12.45 -51.76 -15.76
C LEU A 5 -11.33 -50.78 -16.09
N ALA A 6 -10.17 -51.34 -16.09
CA ALA A 6 -8.84 -50.82 -16.31
C ALA A 6 -8.39 -51.03 -17.78
N LEU A 7 -7.20 -50.43 -18.08
CA LEU A 7 -6.24 -50.76 -19.16
C LEU A 7 -6.57 -50.28 -20.59
N ALA A 8 -5.69 -49.54 -21.25
CA ALA A 8 -4.43 -50.04 -21.80
C ALA A 8 -3.55 -48.89 -22.35
N ALA A 9 -2.26 -49.06 -22.14
CA ALA A 9 -1.18 -48.30 -22.76
C ALA A 9 -1.03 -48.66 -24.26
N GLN A 10 -0.59 -47.70 -25.05
CA GLN A 10 0.11 -48.00 -26.31
C GLN A 10 1.26 -47.04 -26.54
N GLU A 11 2.47 -47.59 -26.39
CA GLU A 11 3.72 -47.06 -26.92
C GLU A 11 3.70 -47.07 -28.44
N GLN A 12 4.21 -46.02 -29.08
CA GLN A 12 4.85 -46.15 -30.38
C GLN A 12 6.14 -45.35 -30.41
N ARG A 13 7.24 -46.10 -30.48
CA ARG A 13 8.57 -45.65 -30.89
C ARG A 13 8.58 -45.34 -32.37
N VAL A 14 9.28 -44.27 -32.76
CA VAL A 14 9.99 -44.21 -34.04
C VAL A 14 11.39 -43.67 -33.78
N GLU A 15 12.37 -44.45 -34.22
CA GLU A 15 13.82 -44.24 -34.19
C GLU A 15 14.30 -43.31 -35.33
N GLY A 16 15.50 -42.73 -35.10
CA GLY A 16 16.48 -42.42 -36.16
C GLY A 16 16.79 -40.93 -36.31
N GLU A 17 17.89 -40.47 -35.94
CA GLU A 17 19.27 -40.41 -36.36
C GLU A 17 20.04 -39.24 -35.69
N ALA A 18 21.19 -39.51 -35.17
CA ALA A 18 22.27 -38.57 -34.87
C ALA A 18 23.43 -38.90 -35.85
N PRO A 19 24.57 -38.21 -35.89
CA PRO A 19 25.05 -36.94 -35.29
C PRO A 19 25.90 -36.10 -36.27
N ALA A 20 26.23 -34.84 -35.93
CA ALA A 20 27.38 -34.14 -36.45
C ALA A 20 28.08 -33.24 -35.41
N ARG A 21 29.20 -33.65 -35.10
CA ARG A 21 30.45 -33.19 -34.48
C ARG A 21 30.64 -31.68 -34.26
N GLN A 22 31.10 -31.42 -33.02
CA GLN A 22 31.85 -30.20 -32.59
C GLN A 22 33.14 -29.98 -33.40
N PRO A 23 33.71 -28.77 -33.36
CA PRO A 23 35.10 -28.70 -32.96
C PRO A 23 35.39 -27.73 -31.78
N HIS A 24 36.39 -28.16 -31.09
CA HIS A 24 37.06 -27.71 -29.88
C HIS A 24 37.71 -26.30 -29.93
N ILE A 25 37.66 -25.61 -28.76
CA ILE A 25 38.78 -25.08 -27.99
C ILE A 25 39.69 -24.01 -28.64
N ARG A 26 39.63 -22.80 -28.08
CA ARG A 26 40.67 -21.95 -27.54
C ARG A 26 40.23 -20.49 -27.50
N GLN A 27 39.88 -20.03 -26.30
CA GLN A 27 40.22 -18.68 -25.83
C GLN A 27 39.71 -18.49 -24.39
N LYS A 28 40.36 -19.17 -23.46
CA LYS A 28 40.42 -18.74 -22.06
C LYS A 28 41.71 -17.97 -21.90
N ARG A 29 41.61 -16.65 -21.71
CA ARG A 29 42.51 -15.72 -21.03
C ARG A 29 42.42 -14.31 -21.64
N ALA A 30 41.40 -13.56 -21.25
CA ALA A 30 41.42 -12.09 -21.22
C ALA A 30 40.03 -11.53 -20.84
N LEU A 31 39.54 -11.79 -19.64
CA LEU A 31 38.39 -11.07 -19.07
C LEU A 31 38.31 -11.36 -17.55
N ARG A 32 39.45 -11.18 -16.89
CA ARG A 32 39.49 -11.08 -15.43
C ARG A 32 40.12 -9.75 -15.05
N ASN A 33 39.46 -8.65 -15.32
CA ASN A 33 39.77 -7.32 -14.70
C ASN A 33 38.85 -6.23 -15.26
N ARG A 34 37.52 -6.44 -15.20
CA ARG A 34 36.54 -5.35 -15.34
C ARG A 34 35.16 -5.77 -14.82
N VAL A 35 35.08 -6.16 -13.57
CA VAL A 35 33.82 -6.12 -12.81
C VAL A 35 34.19 -5.85 -11.35
N ARG A 36 34.59 -4.64 -11.08
CA ARG A 36 34.54 -4.01 -9.76
C ARG A 36 34.19 -2.54 -10.01
N GLY A 37 32.93 -2.19 -9.89
CA GLY A 37 32.50 -0.81 -9.94
C GLY A 37 31.18 -0.60 -10.65
N SER A 38 30.10 -1.11 -10.15
CA SER A 38 28.78 -0.52 -10.29
C SER A 38 27.88 -1.02 -9.17
N GLY A 39 28.16 -0.51 -7.95
CA GLY A 39 27.20 -0.55 -6.88
C GLY A 39 26.13 0.48 -7.16
N LEU A 40 24.91 0.05 -7.19
CA LEU A 40 23.72 0.92 -7.23
C LEU A 40 23.74 1.84 -6.01
N ALA A 41 23.90 3.13 -6.27
CA ALA A 41 23.69 4.19 -5.31
C ALA A 41 22.25 4.68 -5.44
N THR A 42 21.41 4.26 -4.52
CA THR A 42 20.20 5.00 -4.15
C THR A 42 20.56 5.90 -2.99
N GLY A 43 20.32 7.18 -3.14
CA GLY A 43 20.42 8.11 -2.00
C GLY A 43 21.31 9.32 -2.26
N THR A 44 20.71 10.35 -2.76
CA THR A 44 21.25 11.72 -2.82
C THR A 44 21.47 12.27 -1.42
N GLY A 45 22.73 12.33 -1.00
CA GLY A 45 23.17 13.09 0.16
C GLY A 45 24.28 14.05 -0.27
N GLN A 46 23.95 15.27 -0.58
CA GLN A 46 24.95 16.34 -0.80
C GLN A 46 25.66 16.67 0.51
N ARG A 47 26.94 16.29 0.62
CA ARG A 47 27.84 16.83 1.62
C ARG A 47 28.50 18.10 1.05
N MET A 48 28.16 19.26 1.60
CA MET A 48 28.93 20.49 1.45
C MET A 48 30.30 20.32 2.10
N ALA A 49 31.35 20.42 1.28
CA ALA A 49 32.74 20.49 1.73
C ALA A 49 33.07 21.91 2.17
N LEU A 50 33.40 22.09 3.45
CA LEU A 50 34.07 23.28 3.94
C LEU A 50 35.54 23.25 3.50
N ARG A 51 35.92 24.19 2.64
CA ARG A 51 37.32 24.50 2.30
C ARG A 51 37.94 25.32 3.43
N SER A 52 38.99 24.81 4.03
CA SER A 52 39.89 25.54 4.89
C SER A 52 40.79 26.44 4.05
N LEU A 53 40.74 27.74 4.34
CA LEU A 53 41.72 28.72 3.83
C LEU A 53 42.87 28.83 4.83
N THR A 54 44.04 28.39 4.44
CA THR A 54 45.32 28.68 5.09
C THR A 54 45.81 30.02 4.59
N LEU A 55 46.01 30.97 5.50
CA LEU A 55 46.75 32.20 5.27
C LEU A 55 48.07 32.17 6.07
N GLY A 56 49.11 32.53 5.37
CA GLY A 56 50.52 32.43 5.74
C GLY A 56 50.98 33.40 6.83
N ARG A 57 52.13 33.03 7.35
CA ARG A 57 52.96 33.77 8.34
C ARG A 57 53.63 34.99 7.73
N SER A 58 53.60 36.09 8.44
CA SER A 58 54.86 36.86 8.70
C SER A 58 54.59 38.01 9.69
N GLY A 59 55.51 38.33 10.60
CA GLY A 59 55.58 39.58 11.31
C GLY A 59 55.75 39.49 12.84
N ARG A 60 57.01 39.66 13.28
CA ARG A 60 57.45 39.78 14.66
C ARG A 60 57.04 41.12 15.27
N GLY A 61 56.67 41.13 16.59
CA GLY A 61 56.59 42.38 17.36
C GLY A 61 56.13 42.12 18.80
N ARG A 62 57.00 42.46 19.73
CA ARG A 62 56.88 42.35 21.20
C ARG A 62 55.74 43.19 21.75
N SER A 63 55.00 42.71 22.72
CA SER A 63 54.79 43.37 24.03
C SER A 63 54.04 42.47 24.99
N ALA A 64 54.44 42.55 26.22
CA ALA A 64 54.08 41.72 27.36
C ALA A 64 52.79 42.19 28.06
N ASP A 65 52.21 41.26 28.81
CA ASP A 65 51.57 41.46 30.09
C ASP A 65 50.29 42.31 30.18
N VAL A 66 49.19 41.77 29.71
CA VAL A 66 47.85 42.08 30.27
C VAL A 66 46.86 40.86 30.09
N GLY A 67 47.36 39.68 29.78
CA GLY A 67 46.56 38.55 29.32
C GLY A 67 45.96 37.62 30.39
N HIS A 68 46.36 37.70 31.68
CA HIS A 68 46.00 36.67 32.66
C HIS A 68 44.63 36.87 33.33
N GLY A 69 44.17 38.10 33.51
CA GLY A 69 42.87 38.39 34.17
C GLY A 69 41.67 38.12 33.27
N ILE A 70 41.80 38.37 31.98
CA ILE A 70 40.68 38.27 31.01
C ILE A 70 40.42 36.80 30.60
N ARG A 71 41.44 35.95 30.56
CA ARG A 71 41.28 34.48 30.29
C ARG A 71 40.52 33.77 31.41
N GLN A 72 40.79 34.08 32.69
CA GLN A 72 40.09 33.42 33.79
C GLN A 72 38.61 33.88 33.89
N MET A 73 38.27 35.10 33.53
CA MET A 73 36.88 35.55 33.47
C MET A 73 36.12 34.97 32.27
N ARG A 74 36.78 34.78 31.14
CA ARG A 74 36.19 34.19 29.94
C ARG A 74 35.94 32.68 30.12
N ASP A 75 36.84 31.97 30.76
CA ASP A 75 36.67 30.54 31.05
C ASP A 75 35.62 30.28 32.16
N LYS A 76 35.50 31.15 33.17
CA LYS A 76 34.42 31.04 34.15
C LYS A 76 33.05 31.36 33.54
N LYS A 77 32.96 32.32 32.58
CA LYS A 77 31.70 32.64 31.88
C LYS A 77 31.30 31.55 30.88
N LEU A 78 32.27 30.94 30.16
CA LEU A 78 32.05 29.80 29.26
C LEU A 78 31.65 28.51 30.01
N ARG A 79 32.28 28.22 31.17
CA ARG A 79 31.90 27.08 32.03
C ARG A 79 30.50 27.28 32.65
N ARG A 80 30.13 28.49 33.05
CA ARG A 80 28.76 28.79 33.55
C ARG A 80 27.72 28.76 32.42
N CYS A 81 28.05 29.17 31.19
CA CYS A 81 27.17 29.09 30.04
C CYS A 81 27.00 27.63 29.58
N GLY A 82 28.09 26.85 29.54
CA GLY A 82 28.05 25.41 29.22
C GLY A 82 27.26 24.61 30.26
N GLN A 83 27.43 24.90 31.56
CA GLN A 83 26.64 24.21 32.59
C GLN A 83 25.15 24.64 32.61
N LYS A 84 24.82 25.90 32.26
CA LYS A 84 23.42 26.29 32.05
C LYS A 84 22.80 25.67 30.83
N HIS A 85 23.55 25.51 29.73
CA HIS A 85 23.09 24.79 28.54
C HIS A 85 22.93 23.29 28.76
N LEU A 86 23.86 22.65 29.50
CA LEU A 86 23.75 21.24 29.89
C LEU A 86 22.59 21.00 30.86
N LYS A 87 22.39 21.87 31.86
CA LYS A 87 21.22 21.81 32.76
C LYS A 87 19.90 22.11 32.02
N LYS A 88 19.90 23.02 31.04
CA LYS A 88 18.72 23.28 30.19
C LYS A 88 18.44 22.12 29.23
N ARG A 89 19.48 21.46 28.66
CA ARG A 89 19.35 20.23 27.88
C ARG A 89 18.91 19.03 28.73
N ALA A 90 19.43 18.88 29.94
CA ALA A 90 18.99 17.85 30.88
C ALA A 90 17.55 18.09 31.36
N LYS A 91 17.15 19.36 31.58
CA LYS A 91 15.77 19.72 31.95
C LYS A 91 14.79 19.58 30.77
N VAL A 92 15.24 19.87 29.52
CA VAL A 92 14.45 19.64 28.30
C VAL A 92 14.38 18.14 27.98
N ARG A 93 15.44 17.37 28.28
CA ARG A 93 15.43 15.92 28.14
C ARG A 93 14.56 15.24 29.22
N GLY A 94 14.62 15.70 30.48
CA GLY A 94 13.72 15.26 31.55
C GLY A 94 12.25 15.67 31.29
N MET A 95 12.00 16.85 30.69
CA MET A 95 10.64 17.27 30.30
C MET A 95 10.15 16.62 28.99
N ALA A 96 11.07 16.12 28.16
CA ALA A 96 10.73 15.27 26.99
C ALA A 96 10.52 13.80 27.41
N GLU A 97 11.19 13.34 28.47
CA GLU A 97 10.94 12.04 29.11
C GLU A 97 9.68 12.04 29.98
N GLU A 98 9.30 13.19 30.60
CA GLU A 98 8.03 13.37 31.33
C GLU A 98 6.84 13.68 30.41
N LYS A 99 7.10 14.12 29.16
CA LYS A 99 6.08 14.31 28.11
C LYS A 99 6.12 13.27 27.01
N ALA A 100 6.92 12.22 27.12
CA ALA A 100 6.63 10.94 26.50
C ALA A 100 5.37 10.45 27.21
N GLY A 101 4.22 10.85 26.69
CA GLY A 101 2.92 10.48 27.21
C GLY A 101 2.93 8.97 27.42
N VAL A 102 2.52 8.55 28.59
CA VAL A 102 2.24 7.15 28.89
C VAL A 102 1.52 6.60 27.68
N ASN A 103 2.14 5.65 26.99
CA ASN A 103 1.52 4.99 25.83
C ASN A 103 0.10 4.61 26.27
N PRO A 104 -0.96 5.10 25.61
CA PRO A 104 -2.35 4.79 26.01
C PRO A 104 -2.58 3.30 26.24
N LEU A 105 -1.78 2.46 25.59
CA LEU A 105 -1.74 1.01 25.77
C LEU A 105 -1.18 0.55 27.12
N GLU A 106 -0.19 1.24 27.69
CA GLU A 106 0.31 0.92 29.05
C GLU A 106 -0.73 1.27 30.13
N GLU A 107 -1.51 2.32 29.88
CA GLU A 107 -2.59 2.71 30.82
C GLU A 107 -3.73 1.69 30.82
N VAL A 108 -4.12 1.16 29.67
CA VAL A 108 -5.12 0.07 29.55
C VAL A 108 -4.61 -1.24 30.17
N LEU A 109 -3.30 -1.49 30.12
CA LEU A 109 -2.70 -2.67 30.75
C LEU A 109 -2.57 -2.56 32.29
N ARG A 110 -2.56 -1.34 32.84
CA ARG A 110 -2.43 -1.10 34.31
C ARG A 110 -3.66 -1.47 35.14
N GLY A 111 -4.84 -1.56 34.52
CA GLY A 111 -6.11 -1.85 35.22
C GLY A 111 -6.48 -3.34 35.35
N ARG A 112 -5.67 -4.24 34.79
CA ARG A 112 -5.99 -5.67 34.73
C ARG A 112 -5.85 -6.36 36.08
N LYS A 113 -6.91 -7.09 36.48
CA LYS A 113 -6.89 -7.97 37.66
C LYS A 113 -6.87 -9.43 37.19
N PRO A 114 -5.72 -10.13 37.29
CA PRO A 114 -5.67 -11.56 36.97
C PRO A 114 -6.62 -12.37 37.84
N SER A 115 -7.22 -13.40 37.28
CA SER A 115 -8.07 -14.32 38.06
C SER A 115 -7.24 -15.05 39.11
N GLU A 116 -7.91 -15.63 40.13
CA GLU A 116 -7.24 -16.45 41.14
C GLU A 116 -6.50 -17.64 40.52
N GLY A 117 -7.11 -18.30 39.54
CA GLY A 117 -6.49 -19.38 38.79
C GLY A 117 -5.23 -18.94 38.03
N GLU A 118 -5.25 -17.75 37.44
CA GLU A 118 -4.08 -17.18 36.72
C GLU A 118 -2.95 -16.84 37.72
N ARG A 119 -3.29 -16.24 38.87
CA ARG A 119 -2.31 -15.97 39.93
C ARG A 119 -1.67 -17.25 40.42
N ARG A 120 -2.46 -18.23 40.78
CA ARG A 120 -1.97 -19.55 41.21
C ARG A 120 -1.06 -20.18 40.16
N TRP A 121 -1.47 -20.19 38.89
CA TRP A 121 -0.65 -20.72 37.80
C TRP A 121 0.68 -19.98 37.69
N ALA A 122 0.68 -18.65 37.75
CA ALA A 122 1.91 -17.84 37.66
C ALA A 122 2.85 -18.13 38.84
N GLU A 123 2.34 -18.22 40.07
CA GLU A 123 3.14 -18.43 41.28
C GLU A 123 3.66 -19.86 41.43
N THR A 124 3.03 -20.85 40.81
CA THR A 124 3.41 -22.26 40.95
C THR A 124 3.99 -22.84 39.65
N THR A 125 3.15 -23.09 38.67
CA THR A 125 3.50 -23.81 37.45
C THR A 125 4.51 -22.99 36.59
N LEU A 126 4.19 -21.71 36.36
CA LEU A 126 5.03 -20.84 35.55
C LEU A 126 6.36 -20.53 36.27
N ALA A 127 6.34 -20.17 37.55
CA ALA A 127 7.54 -19.87 38.31
C ALA A 127 8.54 -21.03 38.25
N ARG A 128 8.06 -22.27 38.51
CA ARG A 128 8.92 -23.47 38.39
C ARG A 128 9.45 -23.69 36.98
N ALA A 129 8.63 -23.44 35.95
CA ALA A 129 9.08 -23.59 34.56
C ALA A 129 10.15 -22.58 34.20
N LEU A 130 10.03 -21.32 34.66
CA LEU A 130 11.01 -20.25 34.42
C LEU A 130 12.33 -20.47 35.15
N GLU A 131 12.31 -21.09 36.33
CA GLU A 131 13.53 -21.53 37.03
C GLU A 131 14.29 -22.58 36.23
N GLN A 132 13.60 -23.53 35.61
CA GLN A 132 14.20 -24.60 34.81
C GLN A 132 14.60 -24.15 33.41
N GLN A 133 13.76 -23.31 32.77
CA GLN A 133 13.94 -22.83 31.41
C GLN A 133 13.46 -21.40 31.30
N PRO A 134 14.34 -20.40 31.49
CA PRO A 134 13.97 -19.00 31.33
C PRO A 134 13.54 -18.70 29.88
N GLU A 135 12.62 -17.78 29.73
CA GLU A 135 12.20 -17.31 28.40
C GLU A 135 13.36 -16.69 27.64
N LYS A 136 13.41 -16.98 26.35
CA LYS A 136 14.39 -16.39 25.41
C LYS A 136 13.65 -15.57 24.37
N PRO A 137 14.16 -14.39 24.00
CA PRO A 137 13.57 -13.64 22.90
C PRO A 137 13.65 -14.44 21.59
N ILE A 138 12.62 -14.31 20.76
CA ILE A 138 12.67 -14.78 19.38
C ILE A 138 13.42 -13.71 18.60
N GLY A 139 14.63 -14.00 18.19
CA GLY A 139 15.55 -13.08 17.54
C GLY A 139 16.98 -13.29 18.02
N ALA A 140 17.89 -12.44 17.62
CA ALA A 140 19.30 -12.67 17.84
C ALA A 140 19.69 -12.86 19.31
N ALA A 141 20.64 -13.72 19.50
CA ALA A 141 21.28 -14.02 20.78
C ALA A 141 22.10 -12.85 21.37
N THR A 142 21.95 -11.63 20.89
CA THR A 142 22.82 -10.49 21.27
C THR A 142 22.34 -9.70 22.49
N GLY A 143 21.30 -10.16 23.19
CA GLY A 143 20.87 -9.54 24.44
C GLY A 143 20.22 -8.14 24.32
N THR A 144 19.98 -7.63 23.11
CA THR A 144 19.40 -6.30 22.87
C THR A 144 17.88 -6.27 22.95
N ASN A 145 17.24 -7.44 22.95
CA ASN A 145 15.78 -7.60 23.17
C ASN A 145 15.41 -7.72 24.65
N LEU A 146 16.28 -7.26 25.53
CA LEU A 146 15.97 -7.18 26.95
C LEU A 146 15.28 -5.85 27.24
N GLY A 147 14.20 -5.88 28.02
CA GLY A 147 13.62 -4.69 28.61
C GLY A 147 14.63 -3.95 29.50
N LYS A 148 14.30 -2.73 29.94
CA LYS A 148 15.11 -1.99 30.92
C LYS A 148 15.34 -2.77 32.21
N ASP A 149 14.48 -3.75 32.47
CA ASP A 149 14.48 -4.71 33.59
C ASP A 149 15.26 -5.99 33.29
N GLY A 150 15.86 -6.12 32.08
CA GLY A 150 16.58 -7.32 31.66
C GLY A 150 15.69 -8.47 31.19
N GLY A 151 14.36 -8.33 31.18
CA GLY A 151 13.41 -9.36 30.74
C GLY A 151 13.30 -9.47 29.21
N ALA A 152 13.03 -10.68 28.72
CA ALA A 152 12.79 -10.93 27.29
C ALA A 152 11.57 -10.17 26.78
N ARG A 153 11.68 -9.55 25.58
CA ARG A 153 10.58 -8.86 24.93
C ARG A 153 9.99 -9.71 23.84
N PHE A 154 8.67 -9.86 23.88
CA PHE A 154 7.87 -10.43 22.82
C PHE A 154 6.98 -9.32 22.26
N THR A 155 7.08 -9.06 20.96
CA THR A 155 6.34 -7.98 20.30
C THR A 155 5.73 -8.47 19.00
N THR A 156 4.66 -7.81 18.55
CA THR A 156 4.22 -7.91 17.15
C THR A 156 5.30 -7.36 16.22
N ILE A 157 5.12 -7.53 14.92
CA ILE A 157 6.04 -6.97 13.93
C ILE A 157 6.09 -5.44 14.00
N SER A 158 5.00 -4.80 14.39
CA SER A 158 4.89 -3.35 14.62
C SER A 158 5.52 -2.88 15.95
N GLY A 159 6.12 -3.80 16.72
CA GLY A 159 6.78 -3.47 18.00
C GLY A 159 5.83 -3.39 19.21
N ARG A 160 4.55 -3.76 19.07
CA ARG A 160 3.60 -3.80 20.18
C ARG A 160 3.95 -4.95 21.14
N PRO A 161 4.04 -4.74 22.44
CA PRO A 161 4.28 -5.82 23.41
C PRO A 161 3.17 -6.88 23.39
N VAL A 162 3.59 -8.15 23.35
CA VAL A 162 2.69 -9.32 23.43
C VAL A 162 2.91 -10.01 24.77
N ARG A 163 1.82 -10.29 25.45
CA ARG A 163 1.83 -10.99 26.73
C ARG A 163 1.91 -12.49 26.54
N ARG A 164 2.45 -13.18 27.50
CA ARG A 164 2.56 -14.65 27.53
C ARG A 164 1.21 -15.37 27.44
N LEU A 165 0.19 -14.81 28.05
CA LEU A 165 -1.16 -15.39 28.12
C LEU A 165 -2.19 -14.27 28.06
N TYR A 166 -3.27 -14.52 27.34
CA TYR A 166 -4.46 -13.69 27.30
C TYR A 166 -5.65 -14.47 27.85
N THR A 167 -6.45 -13.84 28.68
CA THR A 167 -7.61 -14.43 29.35
C THR A 167 -8.80 -13.47 29.27
N ARG A 168 -9.96 -13.87 29.80
CA ARG A 168 -11.13 -12.98 29.90
C ARG A 168 -10.81 -11.66 30.63
N ALA A 169 -9.83 -11.67 31.54
CA ALA A 169 -9.39 -10.48 32.27
C ALA A 169 -8.65 -9.44 31.39
N ASP A 170 -8.30 -9.78 30.17
CA ASP A 170 -7.69 -8.86 29.20
C ASP A 170 -8.73 -8.07 28.39
N LEU A 171 -9.99 -8.47 28.46
CA LEU A 171 -11.10 -7.80 27.79
C LEU A 171 -11.85 -6.88 28.77
N PRO A 172 -12.60 -5.87 28.30
CA PRO A 172 -13.44 -5.03 29.15
C PRO A 172 -14.37 -5.83 30.05
N GLU A 173 -14.70 -5.32 31.24
CA GLU A 173 -15.60 -6.00 32.18
C GLU A 173 -16.97 -6.27 31.54
N ASP A 174 -17.47 -5.35 30.75
CA ASP A 174 -18.74 -5.39 30.02
C ASP A 174 -18.64 -6.02 28.62
N TRP A 175 -17.52 -6.71 28.31
CA TRP A 175 -17.36 -7.37 27.04
C TRP A 175 -18.38 -8.48 26.87
N SER A 176 -19.14 -8.42 25.81
CA SER A 176 -20.05 -9.47 25.36
C SER A 176 -19.92 -9.66 23.85
N GLU A 177 -20.32 -10.82 23.37
CA GLU A 177 -20.31 -11.12 21.95
C GLU A 177 -21.21 -10.13 21.16
N GLU A 178 -22.41 -9.88 21.66
CA GLU A 178 -23.38 -8.98 21.03
C GLU A 178 -22.84 -7.55 20.89
N LYS A 179 -22.19 -7.03 21.93
CA LYS A 179 -21.72 -5.64 21.97
C LYS A 179 -20.47 -5.41 21.12
N TYR A 180 -19.52 -6.34 21.15
CA TYR A 180 -18.19 -6.14 20.59
C TYR A 180 -17.96 -6.84 19.25
N LEU A 181 -18.62 -7.97 19.02
CA LEU A 181 -18.50 -8.76 17.80
C LEU A 181 -19.69 -8.57 16.85
N GLY A 182 -20.90 -8.62 17.37
CA GLY A 182 -22.12 -8.74 16.58
C GLY A 182 -22.18 -10.06 15.81
N TYR A 183 -23.11 -10.14 14.85
CA TYR A 183 -23.25 -11.30 13.97
C TYR A 183 -22.73 -10.98 12.56
N PRO A 184 -22.30 -11.98 11.77
CA PRO A 184 -21.83 -11.77 10.41
C PRO A 184 -22.88 -11.06 9.54
N GLY A 185 -22.49 -9.98 8.88
CA GLY A 185 -23.38 -9.16 8.05
C GLY A 185 -24.20 -8.12 8.81
N GLU A 186 -24.04 -8.03 10.14
CA GLU A 186 -24.71 -7.06 11.01
C GLU A 186 -23.72 -6.17 11.74
N ALA A 187 -24.18 -4.99 12.15
CA ALA A 187 -23.36 -4.07 12.95
C ALA A 187 -22.88 -4.73 14.26
N PRO A 188 -21.64 -4.48 14.67
CA PRO A 188 -20.65 -3.52 14.16
C PRO A 188 -19.75 -4.07 13.04
N TYR A 189 -20.11 -5.13 12.37
CA TYR A 189 -19.41 -5.80 11.25
C TYR A 189 -18.02 -6.36 11.60
N THR A 190 -17.70 -6.53 12.85
CA THR A 190 -16.42 -7.10 13.31
C THR A 190 -16.16 -8.46 12.66
N ARG A 191 -17.20 -9.30 12.54
CA ARG A 191 -17.14 -10.65 11.98
C ARG A 191 -17.29 -10.73 10.46
N GLY A 192 -17.41 -9.61 9.76
CA GLY A 192 -17.52 -9.53 8.31
C GLY A 192 -18.80 -8.87 7.81
N VAL A 193 -18.77 -8.45 6.55
CA VAL A 193 -19.87 -7.68 5.90
C VAL A 193 -20.94 -8.56 5.23
N HIS A 194 -20.74 -9.87 5.18
CA HIS A 194 -21.64 -10.83 4.54
C HIS A 194 -22.09 -11.91 5.53
N ALA A 195 -23.39 -12.10 5.67
CA ALA A 195 -23.97 -13.08 6.60
C ALA A 195 -23.56 -14.53 6.32
N THR A 196 -23.22 -14.86 5.08
CA THR A 196 -22.76 -16.21 4.69
C THR A 196 -21.25 -16.33 4.61
N GLY A 197 -20.52 -15.21 4.74
CA GLY A 197 -19.07 -15.19 4.51
C GLY A 197 -18.67 -15.82 3.19
N TYR A 198 -17.57 -16.55 3.18
CA TYR A 198 -17.08 -17.26 1.98
C TYR A 198 -17.90 -18.52 1.60
N ARG A 199 -18.76 -19.00 2.46
CA ARG A 199 -19.67 -20.10 2.13
C ARG A 199 -20.67 -19.72 1.05
N GLY A 200 -21.03 -18.43 0.94
CA GLY A 200 -21.90 -17.91 -0.12
C GLY A 200 -21.12 -17.58 -1.39
N LYS A 201 -19.97 -16.94 -1.24
CA LYS A 201 -19.08 -16.56 -2.34
C LYS A 201 -17.65 -16.37 -1.83
N LEU A 202 -16.69 -17.01 -2.44
CA LEU A 202 -15.27 -16.78 -2.19
C LEU A 202 -14.89 -15.33 -2.55
N TRP A 203 -13.77 -14.88 -2.01
CA TRP A 203 -13.17 -13.61 -2.44
C TRP A 203 -12.82 -13.62 -3.93
N THR A 204 -12.77 -12.47 -4.53
CA THR A 204 -12.29 -12.34 -5.91
C THR A 204 -10.80 -12.58 -5.94
N MET A 205 -10.36 -13.65 -6.63
CA MET A 205 -8.95 -13.93 -6.89
C MET A 205 -8.50 -13.02 -8.03
N ARG A 206 -7.76 -11.98 -7.67
CA ARG A 206 -7.41 -10.88 -8.56
C ARG A 206 -5.92 -10.66 -8.51
N GLN A 207 -5.23 -11.04 -9.59
CA GLN A 207 -3.79 -10.79 -9.72
C GLN A 207 -3.55 -9.41 -10.33
N PHE A 208 -2.74 -8.60 -9.65
CA PHE A 208 -2.23 -7.33 -10.15
C PHE A 208 -1.27 -7.63 -11.31
N SER A 209 -1.52 -7.10 -12.50
CA SER A 209 -0.76 -7.45 -13.68
C SER A 209 -0.81 -6.36 -14.72
N GLY A 210 0.32 -6.09 -15.33
CA GLY A 210 0.56 -5.17 -16.42
C GLY A 210 2.05 -5.10 -16.67
N PHE A 211 2.47 -5.10 -17.92
CA PHE A 211 3.85 -4.96 -18.32
C PHE A 211 3.94 -4.67 -19.81
N ALA A 212 5.00 -4.02 -20.21
CA ALA A 212 5.31 -3.73 -21.61
C ALA A 212 4.16 -3.05 -22.37
N SER A 213 3.65 -3.66 -23.42
CA SER A 213 2.62 -3.08 -24.28
C SER A 213 1.20 -3.53 -23.88
N PRO A 214 0.15 -2.82 -24.35
CA PRO A 214 -1.23 -3.26 -24.20
C PRO A 214 -1.51 -4.67 -24.75
N GLU A 215 -0.85 -5.05 -25.85
CA GLU A 215 -0.98 -6.38 -26.46
C GLU A 215 -0.47 -7.49 -25.54
N GLU A 216 0.76 -7.34 -25.03
CA GLU A 216 1.40 -8.33 -24.15
C GLU A 216 0.63 -8.45 -22.82
N THR A 217 0.11 -7.35 -22.31
CA THR A 217 -0.74 -7.35 -21.10
C THR A 217 -2.11 -7.98 -21.36
N ASN A 218 -2.74 -7.74 -22.52
CA ASN A 218 -3.99 -8.39 -22.89
C ASN A 218 -3.84 -9.92 -22.94
N GLU A 219 -2.78 -10.44 -23.55
CA GLU A 219 -2.48 -11.87 -23.55
C GLU A 219 -2.36 -12.43 -22.12
N ARG A 220 -1.69 -11.69 -21.21
CA ARG A 220 -1.59 -12.09 -19.81
C ARG A 220 -2.96 -12.10 -19.11
N TYR A 221 -3.86 -11.16 -19.41
CA TYR A 221 -5.21 -11.14 -18.86
C TYR A 221 -6.04 -12.32 -19.30
N LEU A 222 -6.03 -12.64 -20.58
CA LEU A 222 -6.71 -13.82 -21.12
C LEU A 222 -6.17 -15.10 -20.46
N TYR A 223 -4.85 -15.22 -20.33
CA TYR A 223 -4.21 -16.33 -19.63
C TYR A 223 -4.68 -16.47 -18.17
N LEU A 224 -4.71 -15.39 -17.40
CA LEU A 224 -5.13 -15.42 -15.99
C LEU A 224 -6.61 -15.80 -15.85
N LEU A 225 -7.48 -15.31 -16.73
CA LEU A 225 -8.91 -15.67 -16.74
C LEU A 225 -9.11 -17.15 -17.06
N GLU A 226 -8.40 -17.69 -18.04
CA GLU A 226 -8.42 -19.12 -18.39
C GLU A 226 -7.94 -20.05 -17.25
N HIS A 227 -7.03 -19.53 -16.39
CA HIS A 227 -6.48 -20.32 -15.28
C HIS A 227 -7.25 -20.14 -13.96
N GLY A 228 -8.43 -19.51 -13.99
CA GLY A 228 -9.35 -19.42 -12.85
C GLY A 228 -9.25 -18.12 -12.05
N GLY A 229 -8.56 -17.11 -12.56
CA GLY A 229 -8.73 -15.74 -12.11
C GLY A 229 -10.16 -15.26 -12.43
N ASN A 230 -10.78 -14.50 -11.54
CA ASN A 230 -12.17 -14.05 -11.71
C ASN A 230 -12.35 -12.55 -11.62
N GLY A 231 -11.26 -11.80 -11.77
CA GLY A 231 -11.22 -10.36 -11.86
C GLY A 231 -9.82 -9.88 -12.28
N LEU A 232 -9.76 -8.74 -12.95
CA LEU A 232 -8.53 -8.14 -13.45
C LEU A 232 -8.11 -6.96 -12.59
N SER A 233 -6.80 -6.74 -12.49
CA SER A 233 -6.22 -5.56 -11.85
C SER A 233 -5.09 -5.03 -12.73
N VAL A 234 -5.23 -3.78 -13.21
CA VAL A 234 -4.31 -3.17 -14.16
C VAL A 234 -3.17 -2.50 -13.41
N ALA A 235 -1.93 -2.92 -13.71
CA ALA A 235 -0.72 -2.19 -13.36
C ALA A 235 -0.33 -1.29 -14.53
N PHE A 236 -0.33 0.04 -14.32
CA PHE A 236 0.12 1.01 -15.30
C PHE A 236 1.60 1.32 -15.10
N ASP A 237 2.28 1.69 -16.19
CA ASP A 237 3.68 2.12 -16.12
C ASP A 237 3.84 3.53 -15.52
N LEU A 238 5.06 3.89 -15.13
CA LEU A 238 5.32 5.16 -14.45
C LEU A 238 4.95 6.40 -15.30
N PRO A 239 5.20 6.46 -16.61
CA PRO A 239 4.71 7.57 -17.43
C PRO A 239 3.19 7.76 -17.35
N THR A 240 2.42 6.68 -17.51
CA THR A 240 0.96 6.70 -17.40
C THR A 240 0.51 7.17 -16.00
N LEU A 241 1.14 6.67 -14.92
CA LEU A 241 0.84 7.06 -13.53
C LEU A 241 1.09 8.54 -13.27
N MET A 242 2.13 9.12 -13.90
CA MET A 242 2.50 10.52 -13.77
C MET A 242 1.84 11.45 -14.81
N GLY A 243 0.93 10.91 -15.64
CA GLY A 243 0.21 11.69 -16.66
C GLY A 243 1.13 12.25 -17.74
N TYR A 244 2.08 11.43 -18.20
CA TYR A 244 2.93 11.70 -19.36
C TYR A 244 2.70 10.68 -20.45
N ASP A 245 2.79 11.13 -21.69
CA ASP A 245 2.80 10.25 -22.85
C ASP A 245 4.17 9.57 -23.02
N SER A 246 4.21 8.43 -23.70
CA SER A 246 5.43 7.64 -23.89
C SER A 246 6.55 8.38 -24.63
N ASP A 247 6.24 9.43 -25.39
CA ASP A 247 7.23 10.27 -26.09
C ASP A 247 7.70 11.49 -25.29
N HIS A 248 7.20 11.67 -24.06
CA HIS A 248 7.66 12.75 -23.19
C HIS A 248 9.09 12.49 -22.69
N ALA A 249 9.88 13.56 -22.48
CA ALA A 249 11.28 13.43 -22.04
C ALA A 249 11.47 12.66 -20.72
N PHE A 250 10.52 12.77 -19.78
CA PHE A 250 10.57 12.03 -18.51
C PHE A 250 10.16 10.56 -18.64
N SER A 251 9.64 10.14 -19.77
CA SER A 251 9.23 8.76 -20.04
C SER A 251 10.37 7.88 -20.56
N GLU A 252 11.54 8.48 -20.86
CA GLU A 252 12.68 7.76 -21.43
C GLU A 252 13.18 6.67 -20.47
N GLY A 253 13.19 5.43 -20.95
CA GLY A 253 13.62 4.26 -20.17
C GLY A 253 12.56 3.66 -19.23
N GLU A 254 11.42 4.32 -19.02
CA GLU A 254 10.38 3.89 -18.07
C GLU A 254 9.15 3.24 -18.74
N VAL A 255 8.98 3.42 -20.06
CA VAL A 255 7.82 2.93 -20.80
C VAL A 255 7.69 1.41 -20.70
N GLY A 256 6.59 0.93 -20.13
CA GLY A 256 6.26 -0.50 -19.98
C GLY A 256 7.06 -1.25 -18.91
N LYS A 257 7.91 -0.57 -18.10
CA LYS A 257 8.84 -1.25 -17.15
C LYS A 257 8.15 -1.78 -15.90
N CYS A 258 7.32 -0.99 -15.24
CA CYS A 258 6.63 -1.37 -14.00
C CYS A 258 5.13 -1.64 -14.19
N GLY A 259 4.65 -1.56 -15.42
CA GLY A 259 3.24 -1.73 -15.78
C GLY A 259 3.02 -1.60 -17.26
N VAL A 260 1.78 -1.57 -17.71
CA VAL A 260 1.40 -1.39 -19.11
C VAL A 260 1.40 0.10 -19.48
N ALA A 261 1.98 0.43 -20.62
CA ALA A 261 1.95 1.78 -21.17
C ALA A 261 0.60 2.07 -21.84
N ILE A 262 -0.08 3.13 -21.42
CA ILE A 262 -1.36 3.59 -21.98
C ILE A 262 -1.26 5.08 -22.26
N ASP A 263 -1.13 5.41 -23.54
CA ASP A 263 -1.11 6.81 -23.99
C ASP A 263 -2.51 7.32 -24.37
N SER A 264 -3.37 6.45 -24.88
CA SER A 264 -4.64 6.87 -25.48
C SER A 264 -5.73 5.81 -25.39
N LEU A 265 -6.95 6.20 -25.84
CA LEU A 265 -8.08 5.28 -25.98
C LEU A 265 -7.75 4.06 -26.83
N GLU A 266 -6.90 4.16 -27.85
CA GLU A 266 -6.50 3.01 -28.69
C GLU A 266 -5.76 1.94 -27.91
N ASP A 267 -4.85 2.34 -27.02
CA ASP A 267 -4.15 1.39 -26.14
C ASP A 267 -5.11 0.69 -25.18
N MET A 268 -6.09 1.44 -24.65
CA MET A 268 -7.11 0.87 -23.76
C MET A 268 -8.04 -0.09 -24.52
N GLU A 269 -8.37 0.18 -25.77
CA GLU A 269 -9.13 -0.74 -26.65
C GLU A 269 -8.37 -2.05 -26.88
N ILE A 270 -7.04 -1.97 -27.09
CA ILE A 270 -6.19 -3.14 -27.25
C ILE A 270 -6.11 -3.93 -25.93
N LEU A 271 -5.92 -3.25 -24.82
CA LEU A 271 -5.81 -3.85 -23.49
C LEU A 271 -7.01 -4.72 -23.14
N PHE A 272 -8.23 -4.30 -23.47
CA PHE A 272 -9.47 -5.02 -23.15
C PHE A 272 -10.08 -5.76 -24.35
N ARG A 273 -9.32 -5.98 -25.42
CA ARG A 273 -9.80 -6.73 -26.60
C ARG A 273 -10.17 -8.14 -26.21
N GLY A 274 -11.38 -8.58 -26.59
CA GLY A 274 -11.88 -9.95 -26.32
C GLY A 274 -12.32 -10.20 -24.88
N ILE A 275 -12.35 -9.19 -24.01
CA ILE A 275 -12.79 -9.29 -22.63
C ILE A 275 -14.17 -8.67 -22.48
N ASP A 276 -15.15 -9.45 -21.99
CA ASP A 276 -16.52 -9.00 -21.73
C ASP A 276 -16.54 -8.15 -20.43
N LEU A 277 -16.68 -6.84 -20.57
CA LEU A 277 -16.64 -5.89 -19.45
C LEU A 277 -17.91 -5.88 -18.58
N GLU A 278 -19.05 -6.44 -19.04
CA GLU A 278 -20.22 -6.63 -18.17
C GLU A 278 -20.03 -7.83 -17.21
N LYS A 279 -19.24 -8.82 -17.58
CA LYS A 279 -19.00 -10.03 -16.78
C LYS A 279 -17.71 -9.98 -15.97
N THR A 280 -16.67 -9.31 -16.49
CA THR A 280 -15.36 -9.22 -15.86
C THR A 280 -15.22 -7.96 -15.04
N THR A 281 -14.98 -8.09 -13.74
CA THR A 281 -14.71 -6.93 -12.89
C THR A 281 -13.26 -6.48 -13.05
N VAL A 282 -13.05 -5.17 -13.25
CA VAL A 282 -11.72 -4.59 -13.49
C VAL A 282 -11.36 -3.59 -12.40
N SER A 283 -10.20 -3.74 -11.78
CA SER A 283 -9.59 -2.69 -10.95
C SER A 283 -8.49 -1.98 -11.73
N MET A 284 -8.38 -0.67 -11.53
CA MET A 284 -7.34 0.16 -12.12
C MET A 284 -6.57 0.87 -11.02
N THR A 285 -5.28 0.59 -10.91
CA THR A 285 -4.40 1.20 -9.90
C THR A 285 -3.81 2.49 -10.45
N ILE A 286 -4.64 3.50 -10.50
CA ILE A 286 -4.32 4.82 -11.06
C ILE A 286 -4.88 5.91 -10.15
N ASN A 287 -4.15 7.01 -9.93
CA ASN A 287 -4.48 8.05 -8.95
C ASN A 287 -4.60 9.44 -9.61
N SER A 288 -3.52 10.19 -9.77
CA SER A 288 -3.62 11.55 -10.35
C SER A 288 -4.33 11.60 -11.70
N PRO A 289 -4.03 10.76 -12.70
CA PRO A 289 -4.74 10.73 -13.98
C PRO A 289 -5.95 9.78 -13.99
N ALA A 290 -6.46 9.37 -12.83
CA ALA A 290 -7.51 8.36 -12.71
C ALA A 290 -8.78 8.68 -13.51
N SER A 291 -9.21 9.94 -13.55
CA SER A 291 -10.38 10.40 -14.32
C SER A 291 -10.20 10.17 -15.82
N ALA A 292 -8.99 10.40 -16.37
CA ALA A 292 -8.68 10.18 -17.79
C ALA A 292 -8.69 8.69 -18.14
N LEU A 293 -8.00 7.85 -17.36
CA LEU A 293 -7.97 6.40 -17.62
C LEU A 293 -9.35 5.75 -17.42
N TRP A 294 -10.12 6.21 -16.43
CA TRP A 294 -11.48 5.74 -16.26
C TRP A 294 -12.40 6.15 -17.41
N ALA A 295 -12.27 7.38 -17.91
CA ALA A 295 -12.99 7.82 -19.10
C ALA A 295 -12.66 6.95 -20.33
N MET A 296 -11.37 6.59 -20.53
CA MET A 296 -10.98 5.66 -21.60
C MET A 296 -11.63 4.29 -21.41
N TYR A 297 -11.63 3.72 -20.20
CA TYR A 297 -12.30 2.46 -19.90
C TYR A 297 -13.81 2.52 -20.19
N LEU A 298 -14.49 3.61 -19.81
CA LEU A 298 -15.91 3.80 -20.06
C LEU A 298 -16.22 3.89 -21.55
N VAL A 299 -15.38 4.58 -22.34
CA VAL A 299 -15.53 4.66 -23.79
C VAL A 299 -15.26 3.32 -24.47
N VAL A 300 -14.29 2.53 -23.99
CA VAL A 300 -14.09 1.14 -24.46
C VAL A 300 -15.34 0.30 -24.20
N ALA A 301 -15.92 0.37 -22.99
CA ALA A 301 -17.15 -0.33 -22.66
C ALA A 301 -18.31 0.09 -23.59
N GLU A 302 -18.45 1.39 -23.86
CA GLU A 302 -19.44 1.95 -24.81
C GLU A 302 -19.25 1.37 -26.23
N LYS A 303 -18.00 1.34 -26.71
CA LYS A 303 -17.66 0.79 -28.04
C LYS A 303 -17.87 -0.73 -28.14
N GLN A 304 -17.76 -1.45 -27.04
CA GLN A 304 -18.10 -2.88 -26.95
C GLN A 304 -19.61 -3.12 -26.83
N GLY A 305 -20.44 -2.06 -26.72
CA GLY A 305 -21.90 -2.16 -26.52
C GLY A 305 -22.29 -2.52 -25.07
N ALA A 306 -21.40 -2.40 -24.11
CA ALA A 306 -21.66 -2.66 -22.71
C ALA A 306 -22.45 -1.48 -22.05
N ASP A 307 -23.43 -1.82 -21.22
CA ASP A 307 -24.18 -0.85 -20.44
C ASP A 307 -23.35 -0.40 -19.22
N TRP A 308 -23.05 0.90 -19.12
CA TRP A 308 -22.32 1.47 -17.98
C TRP A 308 -22.96 1.17 -16.62
N LYS A 309 -24.27 0.94 -16.57
CA LYS A 309 -24.98 0.54 -15.34
C LYS A 309 -24.70 -0.90 -14.92
N LYS A 310 -24.19 -1.73 -15.82
CA LYS A 310 -23.89 -3.15 -15.56
C LYS A 310 -22.43 -3.41 -15.30
N ILE A 311 -21.53 -2.61 -15.88
CA ILE A 311 -20.09 -2.76 -15.63
C ILE A 311 -19.78 -2.62 -14.14
N SER A 312 -18.82 -3.39 -13.68
CA SER A 312 -18.36 -3.38 -12.29
C SER A 312 -16.86 -3.35 -12.21
N GLY A 313 -16.33 -2.61 -11.28
CA GLY A 313 -14.90 -2.46 -11.11
C GLY A 313 -14.56 -1.54 -9.96
N THR A 314 -13.30 -1.15 -9.92
CA THR A 314 -12.79 -0.25 -8.89
C THR A 314 -11.71 0.64 -9.49
N LEU A 315 -11.85 1.94 -9.32
CA LEU A 315 -10.79 2.89 -9.55
C LEU A 315 -10.02 3.09 -8.24
N GLN A 316 -8.70 3.11 -8.26
CA GLN A 316 -7.95 3.40 -7.02
C GLN A 316 -8.19 4.85 -6.60
N ASN A 317 -7.80 5.83 -7.41
CA ASN A 317 -8.22 7.22 -7.28
C ASN A 317 -8.03 7.82 -5.87
N ASP A 318 -7.07 7.30 -5.13
CA ASP A 318 -6.72 7.75 -3.78
C ASP A 318 -5.51 8.67 -3.83
N ILE A 319 -5.76 9.97 -3.84
CA ILE A 319 -4.68 10.93 -4.00
C ILE A 319 -3.99 11.27 -2.67
N LEU A 320 -4.67 11.13 -1.53
CA LEU A 320 -4.08 11.47 -0.23
C LEU A 320 -2.90 10.55 0.09
N LYS A 321 -3.02 9.24 -0.17
CA LYS A 321 -1.92 8.30 0.03
C LYS A 321 -0.71 8.60 -0.87
N GLU A 322 -0.91 9.27 -2.01
CA GLU A 322 0.21 9.70 -2.86
C GLU A 322 1.07 10.75 -2.16
N TYR A 323 0.45 11.75 -1.54
CA TYR A 323 1.19 12.75 -0.76
C TYR A 323 1.82 12.15 0.51
N ILE A 324 1.15 11.15 1.10
CA ILE A 324 1.63 10.49 2.32
C ILE A 324 2.84 9.58 2.02
N ALA A 325 2.72 8.67 1.02
CA ALA A 325 3.62 7.53 0.89
C ALA A 325 4.17 7.29 -0.52
N GLN A 326 3.32 7.15 -1.56
CA GLN A 326 3.72 6.64 -2.88
C GLN A 326 4.39 7.69 -3.76
N LYS A 327 3.99 8.98 -3.63
CA LYS A 327 4.60 10.14 -4.32
C LYS A 327 4.27 10.29 -5.82
N GLU A 328 3.25 9.62 -6.31
CA GLU A 328 2.77 9.70 -7.70
C GLU A 328 1.64 10.73 -7.84
N TYR A 329 1.93 12.00 -7.54
CA TYR A 329 0.99 13.12 -7.64
C TYR A 329 1.38 14.11 -8.74
N ILE A 330 0.39 14.83 -9.29
CA ILE A 330 0.58 15.83 -10.35
C ILE A 330 0.19 17.22 -9.82
N TYR A 331 -1.04 17.38 -9.37
CA TYR A 331 -1.64 18.66 -9.00
C TYR A 331 -1.54 18.91 -7.49
N PRO A 332 -1.77 20.16 -7.02
CA PRO A 332 -1.88 20.43 -5.59
C PRO A 332 -3.02 19.64 -4.91
N PRO A 333 -2.96 19.45 -3.57
CA PRO A 333 -3.92 18.59 -2.87
C PRO A 333 -5.40 18.98 -3.06
N ALA A 334 -5.72 20.27 -3.05
CA ALA A 334 -7.12 20.72 -3.17
C ALA A 334 -7.70 20.43 -4.55
N GLU A 335 -6.95 20.67 -5.61
CA GLU A 335 -7.32 20.41 -7.02
C GLU A 335 -7.43 18.92 -7.29
N SER A 336 -6.53 18.14 -6.69
CA SER A 336 -6.58 16.68 -6.76
C SER A 336 -7.82 16.12 -6.06
N MET A 337 -8.14 16.62 -4.86
CA MET A 337 -9.38 16.27 -4.14
C MET A 337 -10.62 16.61 -4.96
N ARG A 338 -10.62 17.73 -5.69
CA ARG A 338 -11.71 18.10 -6.61
C ARG A 338 -11.95 17.04 -7.67
N LEU A 339 -10.88 16.57 -8.34
CA LEU A 339 -10.99 15.53 -9.38
C LEU A 339 -11.56 14.22 -8.82
N VAL A 340 -11.15 13.83 -7.61
CA VAL A 340 -11.69 12.65 -6.93
C VAL A 340 -13.20 12.80 -6.69
N ILE A 341 -13.64 13.95 -6.16
CA ILE A 341 -15.06 14.17 -5.87
C ILE A 341 -15.90 14.30 -7.15
N ASP A 342 -15.33 14.79 -8.26
CA ASP A 342 -16.00 14.77 -9.58
C ASP A 342 -16.34 13.34 -10.00
N THR A 343 -15.45 12.38 -9.75
CA THR A 343 -15.74 10.96 -10.04
C THR A 343 -16.82 10.38 -9.12
N PHE A 344 -16.92 10.82 -7.85
CA PHE A 344 -18.00 10.39 -6.95
C PHE A 344 -19.37 10.81 -7.50
N GLU A 345 -19.51 12.08 -7.84
CA GLU A 345 -20.76 12.62 -8.39
C GLU A 345 -21.13 11.93 -9.70
N PHE A 346 -20.16 11.78 -10.63
CA PHE A 346 -20.38 11.12 -11.90
C PHE A 346 -20.74 9.64 -11.73
N GLY A 347 -19.97 8.91 -10.93
CA GLY A 347 -20.11 7.47 -10.74
C GLY A 347 -21.41 7.08 -10.07
N SER A 348 -21.87 7.84 -9.09
CA SER A 348 -23.14 7.59 -8.41
C SER A 348 -24.32 7.60 -9.37
N LYS A 349 -24.27 8.43 -10.41
CA LYS A 349 -25.36 8.59 -11.39
C LYS A 349 -25.26 7.62 -12.57
N TYR A 350 -24.06 7.45 -13.13
CA TYR A 350 -23.91 6.77 -14.42
C TYR A 350 -23.39 5.34 -14.32
N THR A 351 -22.64 5.02 -13.25
CA THR A 351 -22.01 3.70 -13.06
C THR A 351 -22.25 3.13 -11.66
N PRO A 352 -23.52 2.85 -11.29
CA PRO A 352 -23.91 2.55 -9.91
C PRO A 352 -23.32 1.26 -9.33
N ARG A 353 -22.62 0.45 -10.13
CA ARG A 353 -21.91 -0.76 -9.69
C ARG A 353 -20.40 -0.60 -9.62
N PHE A 354 -19.86 0.55 -10.05
CA PHE A 354 -18.44 0.83 -10.06
C PHE A 354 -18.02 1.54 -8.77
N ASN A 355 -16.94 1.10 -8.13
CA ASN A 355 -16.37 1.79 -6.98
C ASN A 355 -15.44 2.89 -7.52
N THR A 356 -15.75 4.13 -7.23
CA THR A 356 -15.02 5.30 -7.74
C THR A 356 -13.76 5.62 -6.96
N ILE A 357 -13.52 4.90 -5.86
CA ILE A 357 -12.30 4.99 -5.07
C ILE A 357 -11.99 3.66 -4.38
N SER A 358 -10.69 3.42 -4.15
CA SER A 358 -10.16 2.39 -3.26
C SER A 358 -9.13 3.03 -2.33
N ILE A 359 -9.59 3.45 -1.16
CA ILE A 359 -8.80 4.17 -0.16
C ILE A 359 -7.71 3.24 0.37
N SER A 360 -6.44 3.62 0.18
CA SER A 360 -5.34 2.66 0.13
C SER A 360 -4.33 2.81 1.27
N GLY A 361 -4.39 1.91 2.24
CA GLY A 361 -3.37 1.72 3.26
C GLY A 361 -2.16 0.90 2.80
N TYR A 362 -2.31 0.13 1.72
CA TYR A 362 -1.25 -0.73 1.21
C TYR A 362 0.08 0.01 1.06
N HIS A 363 0.09 1.13 0.34
CA HIS A 363 1.29 1.91 0.06
C HIS A 363 1.87 2.56 1.32
N ILE A 364 1.02 2.96 2.26
CA ILE A 364 1.42 3.48 3.58
C ILE A 364 2.19 2.41 4.35
N ARG A 365 1.72 1.15 4.31
CA ARG A 365 2.38 0.01 4.94
C ARG A 365 3.69 -0.34 4.26
N GLU A 366 3.72 -0.36 2.92
CA GLU A 366 4.91 -0.62 2.10
C GLU A 366 6.01 0.43 2.34
N ALA A 367 5.64 1.68 2.63
CA ALA A 367 6.58 2.75 3.00
C ALA A 367 7.19 2.57 4.41
N GLY A 368 6.75 1.56 5.19
CA GLY A 368 7.34 1.19 6.48
C GLY A 368 6.53 1.61 7.70
N SER A 369 5.26 1.98 7.56
CA SER A 369 4.38 2.24 8.70
C SER A 369 4.10 0.98 9.52
N THR A 370 3.66 1.14 10.75
CA THR A 370 3.08 0.07 11.55
C THR A 370 1.68 -0.29 11.05
N ALA A 371 1.16 -1.46 11.42
CA ALA A 371 -0.22 -1.87 11.10
C ALA A 371 -1.27 -0.90 11.66
N LEU A 372 -1.00 -0.30 12.82
CA LEU A 372 -1.88 0.72 13.42
C LEU A 372 -1.86 2.02 12.63
N GLN A 373 -0.69 2.49 12.18
CA GLN A 373 -0.58 3.70 11.36
C GLN A 373 -1.24 3.51 10.00
N GLU A 374 -1.03 2.35 9.35
CA GLU A 374 -1.75 1.97 8.13
C GLU A 374 -3.27 2.09 8.35
N LEU A 375 -3.80 1.42 9.39
CA LEU A 375 -5.22 1.44 9.73
C LEU A 375 -5.74 2.87 9.93
N ALA A 376 -5.04 3.65 10.75
CA ALA A 376 -5.49 4.97 11.16
C ALA A 376 -5.47 5.96 9.99
N PHE A 377 -4.37 6.04 9.24
CA PHE A 377 -4.24 6.98 8.14
C PHE A 377 -5.19 6.63 7.00
N THR A 378 -5.31 5.36 6.65
CA THR A 378 -6.25 4.90 5.60
C THR A 378 -7.70 5.25 5.93
N ILE A 379 -8.15 4.97 7.15
CA ILE A 379 -9.54 5.28 7.52
C ILE A 379 -9.74 6.79 7.58
N TYR A 380 -8.76 7.54 8.04
CA TYR A 380 -8.88 8.99 8.10
C TYR A 380 -8.80 9.66 6.72
N ASP A 381 -8.08 9.08 5.75
CA ASP A 381 -8.19 9.48 4.34
C ASP A 381 -9.63 9.31 3.87
N GLY A 382 -10.28 8.21 4.25
CA GLY A 382 -11.71 8.00 4.01
C GLY A 382 -12.61 9.07 4.64
N VAL A 383 -12.30 9.48 5.87
CA VAL A 383 -12.98 10.61 6.55
C VAL A 383 -12.85 11.89 5.73
N GLU A 384 -11.65 12.22 5.30
CA GLU A 384 -11.37 13.42 4.51
C GLU A 384 -12.15 13.43 3.18
N TYR A 385 -12.18 12.30 2.45
CA TYR A 385 -12.95 12.18 1.21
C TYR A 385 -14.46 12.37 1.43
N VAL A 386 -15.03 11.78 2.48
CA VAL A 386 -16.46 11.95 2.81
C VAL A 386 -16.76 13.39 3.16
N GLU A 387 -15.91 14.06 3.95
CA GLU A 387 -16.10 15.46 4.30
C GLU A 387 -16.03 16.39 3.10
N TRP A 388 -15.10 16.16 2.16
CA TRP A 388 -15.02 16.94 0.94
C TRP A 388 -16.25 16.75 0.04
N ALA A 389 -16.77 15.52 -0.06
CA ALA A 389 -17.99 15.24 -0.81
C ALA A 389 -19.23 15.92 -0.19
N GLN A 390 -19.36 15.82 1.15
CA GLN A 390 -20.46 16.49 1.87
C GLN A 390 -20.36 18.03 1.80
N ARG A 391 -19.14 18.59 1.91
CA ARG A 391 -18.92 20.05 1.74
C ARG A 391 -19.31 20.53 0.33
N ARG A 392 -19.13 19.69 -0.69
CA ARG A 392 -19.63 19.97 -2.05
C ARG A 392 -21.17 19.89 -2.16
N GLY A 393 -21.86 19.27 -1.19
CA GLY A 393 -23.30 19.09 -1.16
C GLY A 393 -23.77 17.72 -1.69
N LEU A 394 -22.88 16.72 -1.81
CA LEU A 394 -23.27 15.36 -2.19
C LEU A 394 -23.86 14.62 -0.98
N ASP A 395 -24.91 13.83 -1.22
CA ASP A 395 -25.49 12.96 -0.19
C ASP A 395 -24.60 11.75 0.05
N VAL A 396 -24.23 11.53 1.30
CA VAL A 396 -23.36 10.41 1.72
C VAL A 396 -23.97 9.05 1.39
N ASP A 397 -25.28 8.92 1.35
CA ASP A 397 -25.97 7.67 1.03
C ASP A 397 -26.05 7.39 -0.48
N GLU A 398 -25.72 8.36 -1.34
CA GLU A 398 -25.57 8.15 -2.78
C GLU A 398 -24.18 7.59 -3.13
N PHE A 399 -23.08 8.16 -2.62
CA PHE A 399 -21.72 7.73 -2.94
C PHE A 399 -21.13 6.75 -1.93
N GLY A 400 -21.50 6.82 -0.65
CA GLY A 400 -20.97 5.98 0.44
C GLY A 400 -21.02 4.48 0.15
N PRO A 401 -22.10 3.92 -0.46
CA PRO A 401 -22.14 2.52 -0.86
C PRO A 401 -21.07 2.10 -1.87
N ARG A 402 -20.35 3.04 -2.48
CA ARG A 402 -19.31 2.79 -3.48
C ARG A 402 -17.89 3.07 -2.99
N LEU A 403 -17.73 3.58 -1.78
CA LEU A 403 -16.43 3.67 -1.18
C LEU A 403 -15.89 2.26 -0.90
N SER A 404 -14.66 2.01 -1.31
CA SER A 404 -13.94 0.77 -1.04
C SER A 404 -12.56 1.08 -0.50
N PHE A 405 -11.90 0.05 0.04
CA PHE A 405 -10.61 0.20 0.69
C PHE A 405 -9.60 -0.80 0.15
N PHE A 406 -8.33 -0.53 0.41
CA PHE A 406 -7.25 -1.40 0.04
C PHE A 406 -6.22 -1.46 1.17
N PHE A 407 -6.02 -2.63 1.74
CA PHE A 407 -5.08 -2.86 2.83
C PHE A 407 -3.96 -3.82 2.45
N ASN A 408 -2.84 -3.65 3.12
CA ASN A 408 -1.74 -4.60 3.12
C ASN A 408 -2.05 -5.80 4.04
N SER A 409 -1.45 -6.94 3.79
CA SER A 409 -1.40 -8.07 4.73
C SER A 409 0.05 -8.52 4.93
N HIS A 410 0.62 -8.23 6.10
CA HIS A 410 2.02 -8.49 6.43
C HIS A 410 2.20 -9.82 7.18
N ASN A 411 3.42 -10.14 7.57
CA ASN A 411 3.79 -11.43 8.20
C ASN A 411 3.22 -11.64 9.60
N ASP A 412 2.83 -10.59 10.34
CA ASP A 412 2.25 -10.77 11.68
C ASP A 412 0.79 -11.18 11.58
N PHE A 413 0.57 -12.48 11.53
CA PHE A 413 -0.70 -13.12 11.26
C PHE A 413 -1.86 -12.60 12.12
N PHE A 414 -1.67 -12.51 13.43
CA PHE A 414 -2.74 -12.10 14.35
C PHE A 414 -2.95 -10.58 14.36
N GLU A 415 -1.88 -9.80 14.20
CA GLU A 415 -1.96 -8.33 14.12
C GLU A 415 -2.75 -7.90 12.88
N GLU A 416 -2.50 -8.55 11.73
CA GLU A 416 -3.21 -8.27 10.48
C GLU A 416 -4.71 -8.64 10.57
N ILE A 417 -5.05 -9.80 11.10
CA ILE A 417 -6.46 -10.19 11.32
C ILE A 417 -7.18 -9.19 12.21
N ALA A 418 -6.56 -8.78 13.32
CA ALA A 418 -7.12 -7.80 14.24
C ALA A 418 -7.32 -6.44 13.57
N LYS A 419 -6.38 -6.00 12.70
CA LYS A 419 -6.47 -4.78 11.91
C LYS A 419 -7.72 -4.77 11.03
N PHE A 420 -7.97 -5.83 10.26
CA PHE A 420 -9.14 -5.92 9.37
C PHE A 420 -10.46 -5.95 10.14
N ARG A 421 -10.50 -6.61 11.30
CA ARG A 421 -11.67 -6.66 12.19
C ARG A 421 -11.97 -5.27 12.76
N ALA A 422 -10.97 -4.59 13.26
CA ALA A 422 -11.07 -3.20 13.75
C ALA A 422 -11.48 -2.22 12.66
N ALA A 423 -10.93 -2.35 11.45
CA ALA A 423 -11.22 -1.46 10.32
C ALA A 423 -12.73 -1.39 10.02
N ARG A 424 -13.41 -2.54 9.91
CA ARG A 424 -14.85 -2.60 9.64
C ARG A 424 -15.67 -1.92 10.74
N LYS A 425 -15.32 -2.20 11.99
CA LYS A 425 -16.02 -1.64 13.16
C LYS A 425 -15.84 -0.12 13.25
N ILE A 426 -14.63 0.37 13.04
CA ILE A 426 -14.33 1.82 13.04
C ILE A 426 -15.10 2.52 11.93
N TRP A 427 -15.06 1.99 10.70
CA TRP A 427 -15.76 2.59 9.56
C TRP A 427 -17.27 2.66 9.77
N PHE A 428 -17.87 1.59 10.28
CA PHE A 428 -19.29 1.59 10.65
C PHE A 428 -19.63 2.74 11.60
N ARG A 429 -18.85 2.91 12.68
CA ARG A 429 -19.09 3.97 13.67
C ARG A 429 -18.95 5.36 13.04
N LEU A 430 -17.93 5.57 12.20
CA LEU A 430 -17.71 6.86 11.53
C LEU A 430 -18.87 7.19 10.57
N MET A 431 -19.27 6.25 9.73
CA MET A 431 -20.34 6.49 8.75
C MET A 431 -21.69 6.76 9.44
N LYS A 432 -22.00 6.02 10.48
CA LYS A 432 -23.25 6.19 11.23
C LYS A 432 -23.22 7.40 12.14
N ASP A 433 -22.19 7.56 12.96
CA ASP A 433 -22.19 8.52 14.08
C ASP A 433 -21.60 9.88 13.68
N ARG A 434 -20.55 9.93 12.83
CA ARG A 434 -19.92 11.19 12.38
C ARG A 434 -20.62 11.75 11.14
N PHE A 435 -20.95 10.91 10.15
CA PHE A 435 -21.48 11.36 8.87
C PHE A 435 -23.00 11.26 8.73
N GLY A 436 -23.67 10.61 9.67
CA GLY A 436 -25.11 10.49 9.72
C GLY A 436 -25.72 9.67 8.56
N ALA A 437 -24.95 8.78 7.94
CA ALA A 437 -25.41 7.88 6.90
C ALA A 437 -26.57 7.00 7.40
N LYS A 438 -27.65 6.92 6.63
CA LYS A 438 -28.85 6.16 6.97
C LYS A 438 -28.94 4.81 6.26
N ASN A 439 -28.31 4.72 5.09
CA ASN A 439 -28.29 3.51 4.29
C ASN A 439 -27.22 2.55 4.88
N GLU A 440 -27.67 1.36 5.31
CA GLU A 440 -26.76 0.35 5.84
C GLU A 440 -25.61 -0.03 4.90
N ARG A 441 -25.82 0.07 3.57
CA ARG A 441 -24.78 -0.19 2.59
C ARG A 441 -23.63 0.83 2.66
N SER A 442 -23.90 2.05 3.13
CA SER A 442 -22.89 3.08 3.37
C SER A 442 -22.00 2.75 4.58
N TRP A 443 -22.49 1.93 5.53
CA TRP A 443 -21.74 1.52 6.73
C TRP A 443 -20.74 0.40 6.46
N LEU A 444 -20.89 -0.32 5.33
CA LEU A 444 -20.09 -1.51 5.02
C LEU A 444 -18.72 -1.12 4.49
N MET A 445 -17.66 -1.51 5.21
CA MET A 445 -16.31 -1.45 4.67
C MET A 445 -16.01 -2.71 3.86
N ARG A 446 -15.93 -2.54 2.53
CA ARG A 446 -15.45 -3.58 1.61
C ARG A 446 -14.03 -3.23 1.21
N PHE A 447 -13.15 -4.21 1.23
CA PHE A 447 -11.76 -3.95 0.92
C PHE A 447 -11.13 -5.05 0.08
N HIS A 448 -10.16 -4.63 -0.70
CA HIS A 448 -9.15 -5.46 -1.33
C HIS A 448 -7.98 -5.64 -0.37
N THR A 449 -7.29 -6.77 -0.44
CA THR A 449 -6.03 -6.98 0.25
C THR A 449 -4.97 -7.43 -0.73
N GLN A 450 -3.76 -6.91 -0.56
CA GLN A 450 -2.56 -7.44 -1.20
C GLN A 450 -1.58 -7.86 -0.10
N THR A 451 -0.88 -8.96 -0.34
CA THR A 451 0.23 -9.39 0.51
C THR A 451 1.36 -8.36 0.52
N ALA A 452 2.22 -8.39 1.52
CA ALA A 452 3.23 -7.35 1.72
C ALA A 452 4.48 -7.58 0.87
N GLY A 453 4.63 -6.85 -0.24
CA GLY A 453 5.81 -6.88 -1.09
C GLY A 453 7.09 -6.52 -0.32
N VAL A 454 7.02 -5.51 0.56
CA VAL A 454 8.15 -5.08 1.41
C VAL A 454 8.71 -6.18 2.31
N SER A 455 7.95 -7.23 2.59
CA SER A 455 8.38 -8.38 3.41
C SER A 455 9.11 -9.46 2.64
N LEU A 456 9.08 -9.39 1.30
CA LEU A 456 9.65 -10.41 0.41
C LEU A 456 11.13 -10.12 0.16
N THR A 457 11.92 -11.20 -0.01
CA THR A 457 13.36 -11.10 -0.14
C THR A 457 13.83 -11.57 -1.51
N ALA A 458 14.86 -10.89 -2.03
CA ALA A 458 15.57 -11.34 -3.23
C ALA A 458 16.37 -12.62 -2.96
N GLN A 459 16.78 -12.81 -1.70
CA GLN A 459 17.50 -14.00 -1.24
C GLN A 459 16.51 -15.14 -0.97
N GLN A 460 16.83 -16.33 -1.43
CA GLN A 460 16.00 -17.53 -1.28
C GLN A 460 14.53 -17.29 -1.65
N PRO A 461 14.24 -16.84 -2.89
CA PRO A 461 12.94 -16.30 -3.28
C PRO A 461 11.80 -17.34 -3.16
N LEU A 462 12.09 -18.63 -3.19
CA LEU A 462 11.08 -19.67 -2.96
C LEU A 462 10.49 -19.63 -1.54
N ASN A 463 11.21 -19.10 -0.54
CA ASN A 463 10.67 -18.89 0.80
C ASN A 463 9.55 -17.83 0.79
N ASN A 464 9.50 -16.97 -0.21
CA ASN A 464 8.42 -15.97 -0.36
C ASN A 464 7.05 -16.64 -0.58
N ILE A 465 6.99 -17.86 -1.16
CA ILE A 465 5.74 -18.61 -1.28
C ILE A 465 5.14 -18.88 0.10
N ALA A 466 5.94 -19.27 1.09
CA ALA A 466 5.49 -19.50 2.44
C ALA A 466 5.04 -18.18 3.12
N ARG A 467 5.78 -17.08 2.94
CA ARG A 467 5.41 -15.76 3.48
C ARG A 467 4.07 -15.32 2.94
N VAL A 468 3.92 -15.34 1.62
CA VAL A 468 2.69 -14.93 0.92
C VAL A 468 1.51 -15.81 1.29
N ALA A 469 1.71 -17.13 1.47
CA ALA A 469 0.66 -18.05 1.93
C ALA A 469 0.11 -17.68 3.31
N LEU A 470 0.99 -17.34 4.27
CA LEU A 470 0.60 -16.89 5.62
C LEU A 470 -0.12 -15.54 5.58
N GLN A 471 0.38 -14.58 4.80
CA GLN A 471 -0.24 -13.27 4.60
C GLN A 471 -1.61 -13.39 3.94
N GLY A 472 -1.72 -14.20 2.89
CA GLY A 472 -2.99 -14.48 2.22
C GLY A 472 -4.01 -15.14 3.14
N LEU A 473 -3.58 -16.10 3.97
CA LEU A 473 -4.43 -16.71 4.97
C LEU A 473 -4.90 -15.69 6.03
N ALA A 474 -4.03 -14.78 6.48
CA ALA A 474 -4.42 -13.70 7.39
C ALA A 474 -5.47 -12.79 6.76
N ALA A 475 -5.32 -12.40 5.49
CA ALA A 475 -6.29 -11.61 4.75
C ALA A 475 -7.66 -12.32 4.65
N VAL A 476 -7.66 -13.62 4.36
CA VAL A 476 -8.88 -14.44 4.26
C VAL A 476 -9.57 -14.54 5.62
N LEU A 477 -8.85 -14.87 6.68
CA LEU A 477 -9.41 -14.93 8.04
C LEU A 477 -9.80 -13.53 8.55
N GLY A 478 -9.19 -12.48 8.02
CA GLY A 478 -9.57 -11.09 8.22
C GLY A 478 -10.81 -10.65 7.46
N GLY A 479 -11.33 -11.45 6.51
CA GLY A 479 -12.61 -11.22 5.83
C GLY A 479 -12.51 -10.30 4.60
N THR A 480 -11.43 -10.36 3.82
CA THR A 480 -11.25 -9.60 2.57
C THR A 480 -12.27 -9.97 1.48
N GLN A 481 -12.65 -9.02 0.60
CA GLN A 481 -13.56 -9.28 -0.52
C GLN A 481 -12.83 -9.59 -1.82
N SER A 482 -11.59 -9.15 -1.96
CA SER A 482 -10.71 -9.55 -3.07
C SER A 482 -9.27 -9.60 -2.60
N LEU A 483 -8.45 -10.43 -3.23
CA LEU A 483 -7.08 -10.70 -2.82
C LEU A 483 -6.15 -10.74 -4.04
N HIS A 484 -5.05 -10.01 -3.93
CA HIS A 484 -3.84 -10.22 -4.70
C HIS A 484 -2.79 -10.88 -3.82
N MET A 485 -2.07 -11.85 -4.37
CA MET A 485 -0.91 -12.45 -3.72
C MET A 485 0.32 -12.20 -4.58
N ASP A 486 1.34 -11.61 -3.99
CA ASP A 486 2.60 -11.33 -4.67
C ASP A 486 3.28 -12.61 -5.13
N SER A 487 3.97 -12.53 -6.22
CA SER A 487 4.75 -13.65 -6.76
C SER A 487 6.06 -13.81 -5.99
N TYR A 488 6.62 -15.00 -5.98
CA TYR A 488 7.84 -15.28 -5.23
C TYR A 488 9.07 -14.48 -5.74
N ASP A 489 9.01 -13.98 -6.96
CA ASP A 489 10.03 -13.14 -7.61
C ASP A 489 9.80 -11.63 -7.46
N GLU A 490 8.82 -11.21 -6.65
CA GLU A 490 8.41 -9.80 -6.44
C GLU A 490 9.57 -8.86 -6.10
N ALA A 491 10.48 -9.31 -5.24
CA ALA A 491 11.65 -8.52 -4.85
C ALA A 491 12.74 -8.40 -5.94
N LEU A 492 12.55 -9.06 -7.09
CA LEU A 492 13.53 -9.13 -8.17
C LEU A 492 13.05 -8.44 -9.45
N ALA A 493 11.80 -8.68 -9.87
CA ALA A 493 11.21 -8.17 -11.10
C ALA A 493 9.69 -8.37 -11.13
N LEU A 494 9.04 -7.86 -12.17
CA LEU A 494 7.66 -8.22 -12.48
C LEU A 494 7.53 -9.74 -12.71
N PRO A 495 6.36 -10.35 -12.34
CA PRO A 495 6.23 -11.79 -12.29
C PRO A 495 6.34 -12.46 -13.65
N THR A 496 7.06 -13.59 -13.68
CA THR A 496 7.04 -14.53 -14.80
C THR A 496 5.65 -15.20 -14.90
N ALA A 497 5.37 -15.90 -16.00
CA ALA A 497 4.12 -16.66 -16.11
C ALA A 497 4.03 -17.79 -15.06
N GLU A 498 5.16 -18.39 -14.68
CA GLU A 498 5.24 -19.44 -13.68
C GLU A 498 4.99 -18.89 -12.27
N SER A 499 5.66 -17.81 -11.89
CA SER A 499 5.51 -17.21 -10.57
C SER A 499 4.10 -16.63 -10.36
N ALA A 500 3.52 -15.95 -11.37
CA ALA A 500 2.15 -15.46 -11.35
C ALA A 500 1.12 -16.61 -11.20
N ARG A 501 1.32 -17.74 -11.91
CA ARG A 501 0.50 -18.94 -11.76
C ARG A 501 0.64 -19.53 -10.35
N THR A 502 1.84 -19.60 -9.80
CA THR A 502 2.10 -20.10 -8.44
C THR A 502 1.38 -19.25 -7.40
N ALA A 503 1.42 -17.92 -7.50
CA ALA A 503 0.69 -17.02 -6.64
C ALA A 503 -0.84 -17.24 -6.70
N LEU A 504 -1.40 -17.39 -7.90
CA LEU A 504 -2.82 -17.74 -8.08
C LEU A 504 -3.17 -19.10 -7.48
N ARG A 505 -2.32 -20.14 -7.68
CA ARG A 505 -2.52 -21.45 -7.08
C ARG A 505 -2.46 -21.43 -5.56
N THR A 506 -1.61 -20.60 -4.97
CA THR A 506 -1.56 -20.40 -3.51
C THR A 506 -2.89 -19.87 -2.96
N GLN A 507 -3.56 -18.93 -3.65
CA GLN A 507 -4.93 -18.53 -3.27
C GLN A 507 -5.93 -19.69 -3.35
N GLN A 508 -5.83 -20.51 -4.39
CA GLN A 508 -6.72 -21.66 -4.58
C GLN A 508 -6.51 -22.73 -3.51
N VAL A 509 -5.26 -23.00 -3.10
CA VAL A 509 -4.95 -23.89 -1.97
C VAL A 509 -5.60 -23.37 -0.68
N ILE A 510 -5.48 -22.07 -0.39
CA ILE A 510 -6.15 -21.47 0.77
C ILE A 510 -7.68 -21.64 0.66
N ALA A 511 -8.25 -21.42 -0.50
CA ALA A 511 -9.71 -21.51 -0.70
C ALA A 511 -10.27 -22.92 -0.56
N TYR A 512 -9.60 -23.92 -1.10
CA TYR A 512 -10.16 -25.26 -1.28
C TYR A 512 -9.59 -26.33 -0.36
N GLU A 513 -8.37 -26.14 0.16
CA GLU A 513 -7.66 -27.19 0.92
C GLU A 513 -7.49 -26.83 2.42
N SER A 514 -7.44 -25.53 2.77
CA SER A 514 -7.12 -25.09 4.14
C SER A 514 -8.29 -25.17 5.13
N GLY A 515 -9.54 -25.23 4.65
CA GLY A 515 -10.74 -25.13 5.47
C GLY A 515 -11.09 -23.69 5.92
N ALA A 516 -10.30 -22.68 5.57
CA ALA A 516 -10.51 -21.27 5.98
C ALA A 516 -11.86 -20.70 5.52
N ALA A 517 -12.41 -21.20 4.41
CA ALA A 517 -13.70 -20.78 3.85
C ALA A 517 -14.91 -21.55 4.45
N ASN A 518 -14.70 -22.55 5.31
CA ASN A 518 -15.76 -23.44 5.78
C ASN A 518 -16.62 -22.85 6.89
N THR A 519 -16.12 -21.87 7.61
CA THR A 519 -16.86 -21.16 8.65
C THR A 519 -16.54 -19.65 8.62
N ILE A 520 -17.31 -18.85 9.34
CA ILE A 520 -17.18 -17.41 9.39
C ILE A 520 -16.43 -17.03 10.66
N ASP A 521 -15.39 -16.20 10.52
CA ASP A 521 -14.61 -15.64 11.62
C ASP A 521 -14.19 -16.70 12.67
N PRO A 522 -13.42 -17.74 12.27
CA PRO A 522 -13.09 -18.87 13.13
C PRO A 522 -12.24 -18.50 14.35
N LEU A 523 -11.63 -17.33 14.38
CA LEU A 523 -10.83 -16.82 15.50
C LEU A 523 -11.62 -15.93 16.47
N ALA A 524 -12.91 -15.71 16.22
CA ALA A 524 -13.77 -14.97 17.13
C ALA A 524 -13.80 -15.61 18.53
N GLY A 525 -13.74 -14.77 19.56
CA GLY A 525 -13.69 -15.22 20.95
C GLY A 525 -12.30 -15.61 21.46
N SER A 526 -11.26 -15.59 20.60
CA SER A 526 -9.87 -15.64 21.06
C SER A 526 -9.56 -14.39 21.89
N TYR A 527 -9.28 -14.53 23.17
CA TYR A 527 -8.94 -13.40 24.02
C TYR A 527 -7.82 -12.55 23.48
N PHE A 528 -6.83 -13.15 22.80
CA PHE A 528 -5.73 -12.45 22.18
C PHE A 528 -6.18 -11.63 20.97
N VAL A 529 -6.92 -12.23 20.05
CA VAL A 529 -7.41 -11.55 18.83
C VAL A 529 -8.39 -10.44 19.18
N GLU A 530 -9.30 -10.69 20.13
CA GLU A 530 -10.25 -9.67 20.58
C GLU A 530 -9.55 -8.49 21.26
N ARG A 531 -8.53 -8.78 22.08
CA ARG A 531 -7.73 -7.71 22.69
C ARG A 531 -6.96 -6.90 21.65
N LEU A 532 -6.31 -7.54 20.69
CA LEU A 532 -5.62 -6.84 19.58
C LEU A 532 -6.60 -5.99 18.76
N THR A 533 -7.81 -6.51 18.48
CA THR A 533 -8.86 -5.77 17.76
C THR A 533 -9.25 -4.48 18.48
N LEU A 534 -9.46 -4.56 19.80
CA LEU A 534 -9.76 -3.39 20.64
C LEU A 534 -8.58 -2.39 20.67
N ASP A 535 -7.37 -2.90 20.76
CA ASP A 535 -6.18 -2.05 20.78
C ASP A 535 -5.99 -1.32 19.46
N MET A 536 -6.27 -1.97 18.32
CA MET A 536 -6.26 -1.32 17.00
C MET A 536 -7.35 -0.25 16.91
N GLU A 537 -8.57 -0.55 17.37
CA GLU A 537 -9.67 0.42 17.39
C GLU A 537 -9.31 1.66 18.22
N ASN A 538 -8.88 1.48 19.46
CA ASN A 538 -8.55 2.58 20.37
C ASN A 538 -7.35 3.39 19.85
N GLY A 539 -6.32 2.73 19.32
CA GLY A 539 -5.16 3.38 18.75
C GLY A 539 -5.50 4.22 17.52
N ALA A 540 -6.41 3.73 16.66
CA ALA A 540 -6.86 4.50 15.50
C ALA A 540 -7.63 5.75 15.91
N PHE A 541 -8.54 5.67 16.86
CA PHE A 541 -9.26 6.85 17.37
C PHE A 541 -8.32 7.88 18.00
N ALA A 542 -7.26 7.45 18.70
CA ALA A 542 -6.25 8.37 19.23
C ALA A 542 -5.47 9.10 18.11
N TYR A 543 -5.27 8.47 16.95
CA TYR A 543 -4.74 9.15 15.76
C TYR A 543 -5.76 10.12 15.16
N PHE A 544 -7.05 9.77 15.14
CA PHE A 544 -8.11 10.64 14.62
C PHE A 544 -8.21 11.94 15.41
N GLU A 545 -8.14 11.88 16.74
CA GLU A 545 -8.11 13.08 17.59
C GLU A 545 -6.94 14.01 17.25
N LYS A 546 -5.75 13.45 16.97
CA LYS A 546 -4.59 14.24 16.54
C LYS A 546 -4.82 14.88 15.17
N LEU A 547 -5.37 14.15 14.22
CA LEU A 547 -5.64 14.62 12.85
C LEU A 547 -6.76 15.67 12.84
N ASP A 548 -7.83 15.46 13.62
CA ASP A 548 -8.89 16.46 13.82
C ASP A 548 -8.33 17.78 14.39
N ALA A 549 -7.45 17.70 15.40
CA ALA A 549 -6.79 18.86 15.98
C ALA A 549 -5.84 19.59 15.00
N MET A 550 -5.34 18.91 13.98
CA MET A 550 -4.54 19.51 12.89
C MET A 550 -5.41 20.16 11.81
N GLY A 551 -6.71 19.90 11.77
CA GLY A 551 -7.64 20.42 10.77
C GLY A 551 -7.82 19.48 9.56
N GLY A 552 -7.66 18.17 9.75
CA GLY A 552 -7.87 17.14 8.76
C GLY A 552 -6.58 16.61 8.12
N MET A 553 -6.73 15.60 7.25
CA MET A 553 -5.59 14.91 6.64
C MET A 553 -4.82 15.81 5.67
N VAL A 554 -5.50 16.63 4.86
CA VAL A 554 -4.82 17.56 3.93
C VAL A 554 -3.88 18.48 4.70
N LYS A 555 -4.34 19.05 5.84
CA LYS A 555 -3.52 19.91 6.69
C LYS A 555 -2.39 19.15 7.39
N ALA A 556 -2.62 17.91 7.77
CA ALA A 556 -1.58 17.05 8.34
C ALA A 556 -0.49 16.72 7.32
N ILE A 557 -0.86 16.46 6.05
CA ILE A 557 0.06 16.24 4.93
C ILE A 557 0.92 17.48 4.68
N GLU A 558 0.31 18.67 4.61
CA GLU A 558 1.03 19.94 4.43
C GLU A 558 2.06 20.20 5.56
N ARG A 559 1.84 19.66 6.77
CA ARG A 559 2.76 19.71 7.90
C ARG A 559 3.74 18.56 7.99
N GLY A 560 3.66 17.59 7.07
CA GLY A 560 4.51 16.41 7.03
C GLY A 560 4.28 15.42 8.18
N PHE A 561 3.12 15.46 8.84
CA PHE A 561 2.86 14.62 10.02
C PHE A 561 2.83 13.13 9.68
N PRO A 562 1.99 12.63 8.75
CA PRO A 562 1.97 11.20 8.45
C PRO A 562 3.29 10.72 7.84
N GLN A 563 3.95 11.53 7.00
CA GLN A 563 5.26 11.19 6.41
C GLN A 563 6.33 10.97 7.49
N LYS A 564 6.33 11.83 8.53
CA LYS A 564 7.27 11.75 9.64
C LYS A 564 7.04 10.53 10.54
N GLU A 565 5.78 10.22 10.84
CA GLU A 565 5.37 9.03 11.59
C GLU A 565 5.81 7.74 10.87
N ILE A 566 5.65 7.68 9.54
CA ILE A 566 6.09 6.54 8.72
C ILE A 566 7.61 6.43 8.71
N ALA A 567 8.32 7.52 8.49
CA ALA A 567 9.78 7.53 8.47
C ALA A 567 10.39 7.08 9.82
N GLU A 568 9.79 7.50 10.94
CA GLU A 568 10.21 7.08 12.27
C GLU A 568 9.97 5.59 12.49
N ALA A 569 8.80 5.08 12.12
CA ALA A 569 8.47 3.66 12.22
C ALA A 569 9.42 2.79 11.36
N SER A 570 9.65 3.19 10.13
CA SER A 570 10.57 2.52 9.20
C SER A 570 12.00 2.50 9.75
N TYR A 571 12.48 3.61 10.31
CA TYR A 571 13.80 3.69 10.93
C TYR A 571 13.96 2.75 12.13
N VAL A 572 12.94 2.69 13.00
CA VAL A 572 12.93 1.77 14.15
C VAL A 572 12.96 0.32 13.69
N PHE A 573 12.17 -0.02 12.67
CA PHE A 573 12.13 -1.36 12.08
C PHE A 573 13.48 -1.74 11.47
N GLN A 574 14.10 -0.86 10.70
CA GLN A 574 15.41 -1.08 10.09
C GLN A 574 16.48 -1.34 11.16
N LYS A 575 16.51 -0.53 12.21
CA LYS A 575 17.45 -0.75 13.33
C LYS A 575 17.26 -2.10 14.01
N ALA A 576 16.02 -2.52 14.25
CA ALA A 576 15.73 -3.82 14.84
C ALA A 576 16.16 -4.98 13.93
N THR A 577 16.07 -4.80 12.62
CA THR A 577 16.53 -5.76 11.61
C THR A 577 18.07 -5.85 11.56
N GLU A 578 18.75 -4.72 11.58
CA GLU A 578 20.22 -4.64 11.62
C GLU A 578 20.78 -5.24 12.92
N ALA A 579 20.13 -4.98 14.05
CA ALA A 579 20.48 -5.55 15.34
C ALA A 579 20.08 -7.03 15.47
N ARG A 580 19.48 -7.62 14.44
CA ARG A 580 18.88 -8.97 14.43
C ARG A 580 17.85 -9.19 15.55
N GLU A 581 17.23 -8.14 16.03
CA GLU A 581 16.05 -8.23 16.91
C GLU A 581 14.85 -8.76 16.14
N LYS A 582 14.81 -8.49 14.83
CA LYS A 582 13.86 -9.07 13.88
C LYS A 582 14.62 -9.94 12.88
N ILE A 583 14.18 -11.20 12.77
CA ILE A 583 14.77 -12.19 11.87
C ILE A 583 13.98 -12.21 10.58
N THR A 584 14.67 -12.05 9.45
CA THR A 584 14.17 -12.33 8.11
C THR A 584 14.95 -13.50 7.55
N VAL A 585 14.31 -14.67 7.49
CA VAL A 585 14.92 -15.93 7.07
C VAL A 585 15.50 -15.78 5.66
N GLY A 586 16.76 -16.16 5.51
CA GLY A 586 17.48 -16.08 4.24
C GLY A 586 18.14 -14.73 3.97
N ALA A 587 17.74 -13.65 4.69
CA ALA A 587 18.28 -12.31 4.49
C ALA A 587 19.28 -11.90 5.59
N ASN A 588 18.88 -11.94 6.88
CA ASN A 588 19.76 -11.58 7.99
C ASN A 588 20.08 -12.75 8.93
N GLU A 589 19.45 -13.92 8.73
CA GLU A 589 19.73 -15.18 9.40
C GLU A 589 19.46 -16.33 8.42
N PHE A 590 20.09 -17.50 8.60
CA PHE A 590 19.98 -18.68 7.72
C PHE A 590 20.36 -18.37 6.25
N VAL A 591 21.38 -17.55 6.07
CA VAL A 591 21.86 -17.12 4.74
C VAL A 591 22.63 -18.26 4.07
N ILE A 592 22.38 -18.47 2.78
CA ILE A 592 23.11 -19.40 1.91
C ILE A 592 23.55 -18.69 0.63
N GLU A 593 24.57 -19.22 -0.04
CA GLU A 593 24.91 -18.82 -1.41
C GLU A 593 23.98 -19.58 -2.36
N GLU A 594 23.36 -18.86 -3.31
CA GLU A 594 22.47 -19.42 -4.30
C GLU A 594 22.59 -18.74 -5.66
N GLU A 595 22.15 -19.41 -6.72
CA GLU A 595 22.03 -18.82 -8.04
C GLU A 595 20.78 -17.95 -8.12
N SER A 596 20.88 -16.79 -8.81
CA SER A 596 19.73 -15.93 -9.05
C SER A 596 18.70 -16.64 -9.94
N PRO A 597 17.41 -16.60 -9.61
CA PRO A 597 16.36 -17.19 -10.42
C PRO A 597 16.22 -16.46 -11.78
N LYS A 598 15.52 -17.10 -12.70
CA LYS A 598 15.12 -16.44 -13.96
C LYS A 598 14.07 -15.40 -13.67
N ILE A 599 14.28 -14.18 -14.17
CA ILE A 599 13.34 -13.05 -14.04
C ILE A 599 12.72 -12.71 -15.39
N LEU A 600 11.58 -12.02 -15.37
CA LEU A 600 10.97 -11.44 -16.57
C LEU A 600 11.86 -10.30 -17.08
N TYR A 601 12.21 -10.37 -18.36
CA TYR A 601 12.94 -9.30 -19.02
C TYR A 601 12.01 -8.53 -19.97
N ILE A 602 11.93 -7.23 -19.80
CA ILE A 602 11.19 -6.33 -20.70
C ILE A 602 12.17 -5.68 -21.68
N GLY A 603 11.99 -6.00 -22.98
CA GLY A 603 12.88 -5.55 -24.04
C GLY A 603 12.88 -4.03 -24.21
N GLU A 604 14.00 -3.46 -24.66
CA GLU A 604 14.18 -2.03 -24.88
C GLU A 604 13.30 -1.45 -26.00
N GLY A 605 12.84 -2.29 -26.95
CA GLY A 605 12.00 -1.88 -28.07
C GLY A 605 10.54 -1.52 -27.73
N VAL A 606 10.09 -1.71 -26.49
CA VAL A 606 8.70 -1.40 -26.08
C VAL A 606 8.44 0.10 -26.23
N GLY A 607 9.33 0.95 -25.67
CA GLY A 607 9.19 2.39 -25.75
C GLY A 607 9.14 2.91 -27.19
N GLU A 608 10.01 2.42 -28.06
CA GLU A 608 10.03 2.86 -29.47
C GLU A 608 8.76 2.45 -30.22
N ARG A 609 8.24 1.25 -29.97
CA ARG A 609 6.95 0.82 -30.57
C ARG A 609 5.79 1.71 -30.08
N GLN A 610 5.76 2.02 -28.81
CA GLN A 610 4.70 2.85 -28.21
C GLN A 610 4.78 4.29 -28.74
N LYS A 611 5.95 4.89 -28.79
CA LYS A 611 6.18 6.21 -29.42
C LYS A 611 5.70 6.25 -30.88
N ALA A 612 6.01 5.20 -31.67
CA ALA A 612 5.58 5.12 -33.07
C ALA A 612 4.04 5.02 -33.21
N LYS A 613 3.38 4.25 -32.34
CA LYS A 613 1.90 4.16 -32.28
C LYS A 613 1.28 5.52 -31.98
N LEU A 614 1.82 6.21 -31.00
CA LEU A 614 1.35 7.53 -30.59
C LEU A 614 1.51 8.57 -31.69
N GLN A 615 2.64 8.59 -32.41
CA GLN A 615 2.85 9.47 -33.57
C GLN A 615 1.87 9.18 -34.69
N ALA A 616 1.61 7.90 -34.99
CA ALA A 616 0.64 7.50 -35.98
C ALA A 616 -0.80 7.91 -35.60
N LEU A 617 -1.17 7.81 -34.33
CA LEU A 617 -2.44 8.28 -33.80
C LEU A 617 -2.61 9.79 -34.03
N ARG A 618 -1.66 10.60 -33.58
CA ARG A 618 -1.70 12.07 -33.71
C ARG A 618 -1.73 12.54 -35.18
N ALA A 619 -1.16 11.78 -36.11
CA ALA A 619 -1.16 12.08 -37.53
C ALA A 619 -2.54 11.85 -38.20
N ARG A 620 -3.38 10.92 -37.70
CA ARG A 620 -4.65 10.52 -38.32
C ARG A 620 -5.91 11.01 -37.61
N ARG A 621 -5.83 11.40 -36.32
CA ARG A 621 -6.99 11.89 -35.57
C ARG A 621 -7.37 13.33 -35.96
N ASP A 622 -8.57 13.75 -35.62
CA ASP A 622 -9.01 15.16 -35.73
C ASP A 622 -8.42 16.00 -34.58
N ASN A 623 -7.25 16.61 -34.82
CA ASN A 623 -6.56 17.44 -33.85
C ASN A 623 -7.36 18.70 -33.46
N GLU A 624 -8.22 19.22 -34.33
CA GLU A 624 -9.08 20.35 -34.00
C GLU A 624 -10.21 19.96 -33.03
N ALA A 625 -10.77 18.76 -33.17
CA ALA A 625 -11.72 18.22 -32.20
C ALA A 625 -11.05 18.03 -30.82
N VAL A 626 -9.82 17.49 -30.79
CA VAL A 626 -9.04 17.35 -29.55
C VAL A 626 -8.83 18.71 -28.88
N ARG A 627 -8.35 19.69 -29.63
CA ARG A 627 -8.11 21.06 -29.12
C ARG A 627 -9.37 21.67 -28.53
N ARG A 628 -10.51 21.58 -29.22
CA ARG A 628 -11.81 22.09 -28.73
C ARG A 628 -12.25 21.38 -27.45
N ALA A 629 -12.09 20.07 -27.37
CA ALA A 629 -12.49 19.30 -26.18
C ALA A 629 -11.61 19.65 -24.96
N LEU A 630 -10.29 19.78 -25.16
CA LEU A 630 -9.37 20.19 -24.10
C LEU A 630 -9.63 21.61 -23.60
N GLU A 631 -10.01 22.54 -24.51
CA GLU A 631 -10.38 23.89 -24.10
C GLU A 631 -11.65 23.93 -23.25
N LYS A 632 -12.65 23.12 -23.58
CA LYS A 632 -13.85 22.95 -22.73
C LYS A 632 -13.49 22.37 -21.37
N LEU A 633 -12.56 21.41 -21.33
CA LEU A 633 -12.06 20.83 -20.08
C LEU A 633 -11.41 21.89 -19.19
N LYS A 634 -10.56 22.75 -19.74
CA LYS A 634 -9.94 23.87 -19.02
C LYS A 634 -10.98 24.83 -18.45
N GLN A 635 -12.00 25.17 -19.25
CA GLN A 635 -13.10 26.04 -18.81
C GLN A 635 -13.84 25.42 -17.62
N ALA A 636 -14.22 24.14 -17.71
CA ALA A 636 -14.87 23.44 -16.61
C ALA A 636 -13.97 23.34 -15.36
N ALA A 637 -12.68 23.04 -15.56
CA ALA A 637 -11.70 22.99 -14.50
C ALA A 637 -11.51 24.33 -13.77
N ALA A 638 -11.67 25.45 -14.45
CA ALA A 638 -11.58 26.80 -13.87
C ALA A 638 -12.87 27.21 -13.10
N MET A 639 -13.99 26.52 -13.28
CA MET A 639 -15.25 26.83 -12.58
C MET A 639 -15.17 26.41 -11.11
N THR A 640 -15.88 27.11 -10.23
CA THR A 640 -16.07 26.71 -8.84
C THR A 640 -16.89 25.42 -8.76
N PRO A 641 -16.39 24.35 -8.11
CA PRO A 641 -17.11 23.09 -8.04
C PRO A 641 -18.29 23.18 -7.06
N GLU A 642 -19.48 22.85 -7.56
CA GLU A 642 -20.73 22.71 -6.79
C GLU A 642 -21.37 21.37 -7.11
N ALA A 643 -22.26 20.87 -6.26
CA ALA A 643 -23.06 19.69 -6.58
C ALA A 643 -24.07 20.02 -7.70
N GLY A 644 -24.33 19.06 -8.54
CA GLY A 644 -25.35 19.20 -9.58
C GLY A 644 -26.76 19.28 -8.99
N ARG A 645 -27.68 19.86 -9.73
CA ARG A 645 -29.08 20.08 -9.33
C ARG A 645 -30.04 19.31 -10.25
N ASP A 646 -31.26 19.10 -9.79
CA ASP A 646 -32.35 18.49 -10.58
C ASP A 646 -31.95 17.11 -11.18
N GLY A 647 -31.19 16.31 -10.44
CA GLY A 647 -30.75 14.99 -10.89
C GLY A 647 -29.66 15.01 -11.98
N LYS A 648 -29.12 16.19 -12.34
CA LYS A 648 -27.98 16.34 -13.26
C LYS A 648 -26.68 16.46 -12.47
N ILE A 649 -25.55 16.11 -13.08
CA ILE A 649 -24.23 16.45 -12.54
C ILE A 649 -23.94 17.93 -12.74
N SER A 650 -23.02 18.46 -11.96
CA SER A 650 -22.58 19.85 -12.07
C SER A 650 -21.97 20.15 -13.45
N GLU A 651 -22.21 21.35 -13.97
CA GLU A 651 -21.50 21.83 -15.17
C GLU A 651 -19.99 22.02 -14.92
N ALA A 652 -19.61 22.23 -13.68
CA ALA A 652 -18.20 22.29 -13.27
C ALA A 652 -17.55 20.93 -13.11
N ASN A 653 -18.29 19.81 -13.21
CA ASN A 653 -17.74 18.46 -13.13
C ASN A 653 -16.89 18.16 -14.37
N THR A 654 -15.63 17.78 -14.17
CA THR A 654 -14.67 17.58 -15.26
C THR A 654 -14.92 16.31 -16.09
N MET A 655 -15.59 15.30 -15.54
CA MET A 655 -15.77 13.99 -16.19
C MET A 655 -16.42 14.02 -17.59
N PRO A 656 -17.51 14.78 -17.84
CA PRO A 656 -18.10 14.87 -19.18
C PRO A 656 -17.14 15.41 -20.24
N TYR A 657 -16.32 16.37 -19.87
CA TYR A 657 -15.37 17.03 -20.77
C TYR A 657 -14.14 16.14 -21.03
N ILE A 658 -13.69 15.38 -20.00
CA ILE A 658 -12.68 14.35 -20.17
C ILE A 658 -13.19 13.24 -21.13
N LEU A 659 -14.44 12.81 -20.98
CA LEU A 659 -15.06 11.84 -21.90
C LEU A 659 -15.12 12.37 -23.35
N GLU A 660 -15.45 13.66 -23.54
CA GLU A 660 -15.42 14.30 -24.86
C GLU A 660 -14.02 14.29 -25.45
N ALA A 661 -12.99 14.65 -24.67
CA ALA A 661 -11.59 14.61 -25.07
C ALA A 661 -11.11 13.20 -25.43
N VAL A 662 -11.45 12.21 -24.62
CA VAL A 662 -11.13 10.78 -24.87
C VAL A 662 -11.79 10.27 -26.15
N ARG A 663 -13.07 10.60 -26.42
CA ARG A 663 -13.75 10.23 -27.68
C ARG A 663 -13.10 10.86 -28.93
N ALA A 664 -12.47 12.03 -28.76
CA ALA A 664 -11.67 12.67 -29.81
C ALA A 664 -10.22 12.08 -29.88
N TYR A 665 -9.91 11.07 -29.08
CA TYR A 665 -8.55 10.47 -28.96
C TYR A 665 -7.47 11.44 -28.43
N ALA A 666 -7.84 12.34 -27.51
CA ALA A 666 -6.83 13.04 -26.72
C ALA A 666 -6.02 12.03 -25.89
N THR A 667 -4.73 12.29 -25.72
CA THR A 667 -3.83 11.43 -24.96
C THR A 667 -3.92 11.68 -23.45
N VAL A 668 -3.39 10.77 -22.66
CA VAL A 668 -3.25 10.95 -21.20
C VAL A 668 -2.46 12.22 -20.89
N GLY A 669 -1.32 12.41 -21.58
CA GLY A 669 -0.47 13.59 -21.43
C GLY A 669 -1.19 14.89 -21.78
N GLU A 670 -1.93 14.95 -22.90
CA GLU A 670 -2.68 16.13 -23.31
C GLU A 670 -3.81 16.50 -22.33
N ILE A 671 -4.54 15.50 -21.80
CA ILE A 671 -5.59 15.72 -20.78
C ILE A 671 -4.95 16.23 -19.47
N CYS A 672 -3.88 15.59 -19.02
CA CYS A 672 -3.17 16.01 -17.81
C CYS A 672 -2.53 17.38 -17.95
N GLU A 673 -1.97 17.73 -19.11
CA GLU A 673 -1.39 19.05 -19.35
C GLU A 673 -2.46 20.14 -19.36
N ALA A 674 -3.62 19.90 -19.97
CA ALA A 674 -4.74 20.84 -19.93
C ALA A 674 -5.18 21.14 -18.49
N LEU A 675 -5.14 20.13 -17.61
CA LEU A 675 -5.43 20.32 -16.18
C LEU A 675 -4.25 20.99 -15.43
N ARG A 676 -2.98 20.71 -15.78
CA ARG A 676 -1.81 21.40 -15.21
C ARG A 676 -1.82 22.91 -15.49
N GLU A 677 -2.24 23.31 -16.68
CA GLU A 677 -2.38 24.73 -17.02
C GLU A 677 -3.37 25.48 -16.10
N VAL A 678 -4.41 24.79 -15.59
CA VAL A 678 -5.42 25.40 -14.72
C VAL A 678 -5.07 25.25 -13.25
N TYR A 679 -4.60 24.09 -12.81
CA TYR A 679 -4.39 23.74 -11.42
C TYR A 679 -2.97 23.95 -10.93
N GLY A 680 -2.00 24.04 -11.86
CA GLY A 680 -0.56 24.01 -11.54
C GLY A 680 -0.07 22.61 -11.17
N THR A 681 1.17 22.54 -10.74
CA THR A 681 1.85 21.33 -10.28
C THR A 681 2.19 21.46 -8.79
N TYR A 682 2.22 20.32 -8.09
CA TYR A 682 2.61 20.29 -6.69
C TYR A 682 4.08 19.89 -6.52
N VAL A 683 4.77 20.63 -5.70
CA VAL A 683 6.14 20.31 -5.25
C VAL A 683 6.11 20.18 -3.74
N GLU A 684 6.46 18.99 -3.25
CA GLU A 684 6.50 18.74 -1.80
C GLU A 684 7.58 19.60 -1.13
N SER A 685 7.21 20.28 -0.05
CA SER A 685 8.17 21.00 0.78
C SER A 685 9.04 20.00 1.54
N SER A 686 10.37 20.25 1.60
CA SER A 686 11.25 19.40 2.41
C SER A 686 10.93 19.57 3.89
N PHE A 687 10.53 18.48 4.55
CA PHE A 687 10.37 18.42 6.00
C PHE A 687 11.72 18.07 6.63
N THR A 688 12.57 19.06 6.89
CA THR A 688 13.83 18.91 7.62
C THR A 688 13.65 19.13 9.12
#